data_a6da9b0f375dd1467022fb1e0a40b233
#
_entry.id   a6da9b0f375dd1467022fb1e0a40b233
#
_cell.length_a   1.000
_cell.length_b   1.000
_cell.length_c   1.000
_cell.angle_alpha   90.00
_cell.angle_beta   90.00
_cell.angle_gamma   90.00
#
_symmetry.space_group_name_H-M   'P 1'
#
loop_
_entity.id
_entity.type
_entity.pdbx_description
1 polymer ?
#
loop_
_entity_poly.entity_id
_entity_poly.type
_entity_poly.pdbx_seq_one_letter_code
_entity_poly.pdbx_strand_id
1 'polypeptide(L)'
;MKRVPIVCLLTIAALLAFAPANPIYLDIYQTQTDSQLIFGNQRLEIKIDKATGEWQSWTMEKQSENLLTPLSDQPALDFSVDGTHQIAGQGSTFIRHQYTIDKDRRGASLAVTVGVGSQENGLFAYELTSIYKLFPLEKRIERSARLLRNRGISDNKTRTGTNLDREHFDGFRFQVPGTIIGTPDQCTITVPGPFFTTTFVRPETRYDSLKAQKITFHSAPDAGFGLLLLQNRKRRVTIASFMNTAGEVAYRSAIEGNGQTITLRHDDKRAYYLTPGMTVESDVHHLEIGQSDAQVMQAYQRMVTDTYPPDLKTPAWVRDQVILEVYPSYFAGGLKAITAKLPFYATVGCTMIYLMPHWLGGYSPMDPYALDPQFGTKAELQTLVRTAHKLGLKVIFDMVIHGFNQTSPVPMQRPDMFVRNETGKLANHPTWGSITPDWANTGYRQYMVDLVLHDQREYDIDGYRVDAATYKGAGWNPNVPYPAYRDGSAAPELMSAMLTALRRKKPESVLLSEVFGPVFYTVCNFAHDNQTEAVPLLQEKMQRGAYTAADYKTHLVGVFGSLPKGVNRVFYARNHDTSWFYHFDGYTPQFMAFEAVHALFGIPEIFAGDPDHKFNPDDSPQTYALYKRLFTFRKQNPEFARGEIVLTDISSDNRQVFSGLRKMGSRTSVALISFSDKVETTTITITGSPVQAVAMTDVYTGRVVKPVPTGAGTFMVTLSPFQALVGRTSLD
;
A
#
# COMPACT_ATOMS: atom_id res chain seq x y z
N MET A 1 17.33 -70.76 -22.32
CA MET A 1 17.38 -69.30 -22.16
C MET A 1 16.65 -68.92 -20.88
N LYS A 2 17.40 -68.54 -19.87
CA LYS A 2 16.93 -68.41 -18.50
C LYS A 2 16.24 -67.04 -18.31
N ARG A 3 15.01 -67.02 -17.80
CA ARG A 3 14.32 -65.85 -17.28
C ARG A 3 14.97 -65.43 -15.94
N VAL A 4 15.42 -64.19 -15.85
CA VAL A 4 15.83 -63.55 -14.58
C VAL A 4 14.65 -62.72 -14.07
N PRO A 5 14.27 -62.84 -12.81
CA PRO A 5 13.03 -62.17 -12.31
C PRO A 5 13.27 -60.70 -11.99
N ILE A 6 12.34 -59.87 -12.45
CA ILE A 6 12.19 -58.46 -12.09
C ILE A 6 11.49 -58.37 -10.72
N VAL A 7 12.25 -58.61 -9.63
CA VAL A 7 11.69 -58.48 -8.26
C VAL A 7 12.52 -57.58 -7.35
N CYS A 8 13.72 -57.10 -7.79
CA CYS A 8 14.62 -56.32 -6.90
C CYS A 8 14.59 -54.78 -7.06
N LEU A 9 13.71 -54.22 -7.87
CA LEU A 9 13.66 -52.74 -8.07
C LEU A 9 12.46 -52.01 -7.42
N LEU A 10 11.52 -52.78 -6.84
CA LEU A 10 10.34 -52.19 -6.15
C LEU A 10 10.50 -52.05 -4.63
N THR A 11 11.53 -52.64 -4.05
CA THR A 11 11.76 -52.59 -2.59
C THR A 11 12.67 -51.44 -2.16
N ILE A 12 13.39 -50.77 -3.06
CA ILE A 12 14.23 -49.62 -2.70
C ILE A 12 13.43 -48.31 -2.75
N ALA A 13 12.39 -48.21 -3.58
CA ALA A 13 11.52 -47.03 -3.65
C ALA A 13 10.53 -46.92 -2.47
N ALA A 14 10.24 -48.04 -1.78
CA ALA A 14 9.34 -48.05 -0.63
C ALA A 14 10.06 -47.75 0.72
N LEU A 15 11.39 -47.81 0.76
CA LEU A 15 12.17 -47.49 1.97
C LEU A 15 12.62 -46.03 2.05
N LEU A 16 12.46 -45.24 0.98
CA LEU A 16 12.68 -43.78 0.99
C LEU A 16 11.44 -42.95 1.36
N ALA A 17 10.28 -43.58 1.50
CA ALA A 17 9.03 -42.88 1.81
C ALA A 17 8.71 -42.79 3.30
N PHE A 18 9.50 -43.39 4.19
CA PHE A 18 9.34 -43.32 5.64
C PHE A 18 10.67 -43.03 6.36
N ALA A 19 11.42 -42.03 5.92
CA ALA A 19 12.26 -41.33 6.85
C ALA A 19 11.32 -40.58 7.80
N PRO A 20 11.33 -40.84 9.12
CA PRO A 20 10.57 -40.03 10.06
C PRO A 20 11.04 -38.59 9.83
N ALA A 21 10.13 -37.69 9.54
CA ALA A 21 10.43 -36.28 9.51
C ALA A 21 11.16 -35.99 10.82
N ASN A 22 12.39 -35.49 10.75
CA ASN A 22 13.14 -35.11 11.93
C ASN A 22 12.21 -34.30 12.81
N PRO A 23 12.03 -34.66 14.11
CA PRO A 23 11.17 -33.92 14.98
C PRO A 23 11.63 -32.46 14.93
N ILE A 24 10.76 -31.56 14.45
CA ILE A 24 11.04 -30.11 14.43
C ILE A 24 11.26 -29.77 15.90
N TYR A 25 12.50 -29.51 16.26
CA TYR A 25 12.85 -29.10 17.61
C TYR A 25 12.38 -27.66 17.77
N LEU A 26 11.34 -27.47 18.59
CA LEU A 26 10.89 -26.13 18.96
C LEU A 26 11.86 -25.62 20.04
N ASP A 27 12.69 -24.65 19.67
CA ASP A 27 13.59 -23.93 20.58
C ASP A 27 12.89 -22.81 21.37
N ILE A 28 11.56 -22.74 21.28
CA ILE A 28 10.75 -21.74 21.97
C ILE A 28 10.43 -22.24 23.38
N TYR A 29 10.67 -21.39 24.35
CA TYR A 29 10.43 -21.69 25.77
C TYR A 29 9.58 -20.60 26.44
N GLN A 30 8.85 -21.02 27.48
CA GLN A 30 8.19 -20.14 28.45
C GLN A 30 8.63 -20.56 29.84
N THR A 31 9.10 -19.59 30.62
CA THR A 31 9.40 -19.75 32.05
C THR A 31 8.80 -18.58 32.82
N GLN A 32 8.87 -18.63 34.16
CA GLN A 32 8.36 -17.55 35.00
C GLN A 32 9.16 -17.42 36.30
N THR A 33 9.19 -16.20 36.81
CA THR A 33 9.59 -15.88 38.17
C THR A 33 8.36 -15.46 38.98
N ASP A 34 8.55 -15.03 40.23
CA ASP A 34 7.45 -14.51 41.04
C ASP A 34 6.81 -13.25 40.41
N SER A 35 7.61 -12.41 39.73
CA SER A 35 7.17 -11.12 39.19
C SER A 35 7.07 -11.08 37.66
N GLN A 36 7.64 -12.04 36.93
CA GLN A 36 7.75 -11.96 35.46
C GLN A 36 7.38 -13.27 34.76
N LEU A 37 6.77 -13.14 33.58
CA LEU A 37 6.71 -14.18 32.56
C LEU A 37 7.84 -13.95 31.57
N ILE A 38 8.57 -15.00 31.25
CA ILE A 38 9.70 -14.99 30.32
C ILE A 38 9.32 -15.88 29.13
N PHE A 39 9.37 -15.32 27.93
CA PHE A 39 9.03 -16.02 26.70
C PHE A 39 10.08 -15.74 25.62
N GLY A 40 10.70 -16.77 25.09
CA GLY A 40 11.82 -16.60 24.19
C GLY A 40 12.12 -17.82 23.32
N ASN A 41 13.09 -17.62 22.43
CA ASN A 41 13.76 -18.63 21.64
C ASN A 41 15.29 -18.41 21.73
N GLN A 42 16.09 -19.08 20.91
CA GLN A 42 17.56 -18.89 20.93
C GLN A 42 18.00 -17.50 20.43
N ARG A 43 17.12 -16.74 19.74
CA ARG A 43 17.43 -15.47 19.07
C ARG A 43 16.92 -14.24 19.80
N LEU A 44 15.83 -14.37 20.55
CA LEU A 44 15.24 -13.26 21.29
C LEU A 44 14.49 -13.74 22.55
N GLU A 45 14.35 -12.83 23.50
CA GLU A 45 13.59 -13.06 24.73
C GLU A 45 12.80 -11.81 25.08
N ILE A 46 11.54 -12.00 25.49
CA ILE A 46 10.69 -10.96 26.05
C ILE A 46 10.33 -11.26 27.51
N LYS A 47 10.21 -10.23 28.32
CA LYS A 47 9.74 -10.33 29.72
C LYS A 47 8.52 -9.47 29.92
N ILE A 48 7.52 -10.03 30.58
CA ILE A 48 6.25 -9.42 30.86
C ILE A 48 6.04 -9.40 32.37
N ASP A 49 5.66 -8.25 32.89
CA ASP A 49 5.34 -8.07 34.30
C ASP A 49 4.06 -8.84 34.66
N LYS A 50 4.09 -9.65 35.70
CA LYS A 50 2.94 -10.44 36.15
C LYS A 50 1.88 -9.64 36.87
N ALA A 51 2.23 -8.49 37.44
CA ALA A 51 1.24 -7.68 38.14
C ALA A 51 0.38 -6.89 37.15
N THR A 52 0.99 -6.36 36.10
CA THR A 52 0.35 -5.42 35.17
C THR A 52 0.08 -5.99 33.77
N GLY A 53 0.75 -7.08 33.39
CA GLY A 53 0.74 -7.61 32.04
C GLY A 53 1.60 -6.80 31.04
N GLU A 54 2.37 -5.81 31.52
CA GLU A 54 3.17 -4.94 30.69
C GLU A 54 4.45 -5.59 30.18
N TRP A 55 4.83 -5.24 28.96
CA TRP A 55 6.06 -5.66 28.32
C TRP A 55 7.25 -4.87 28.86
N GLN A 56 8.09 -5.53 29.66
CA GLN A 56 9.18 -4.92 30.41
C GLN A 56 10.53 -4.96 29.69
N SER A 57 10.74 -5.97 28.86
CA SER A 57 12.06 -6.21 28.29
C SER A 57 11.97 -6.95 26.96
N TRP A 58 12.85 -6.56 26.07
CA TRP A 58 13.12 -7.24 24.80
C TRP A 58 14.63 -7.31 24.56
N THR A 59 15.19 -8.51 24.57
CA THR A 59 16.63 -8.74 24.41
C THR A 59 16.89 -9.65 23.22
N MET A 60 18.05 -9.49 22.59
CA MET A 60 18.51 -10.30 21.46
C MET A 60 19.67 -11.21 21.86
N GLU A 61 19.68 -12.48 21.38
CA GLU A 61 20.81 -13.42 21.42
C GLU A 61 21.47 -13.51 22.79
N LYS A 62 20.68 -13.52 23.86
CA LYS A 62 21.15 -13.53 25.26
C LYS A 62 22.07 -12.36 25.63
N GLN A 63 22.03 -11.26 24.84
CA GLN A 63 22.71 -10.04 25.21
C GLN A 63 21.98 -9.41 26.40
N SER A 64 22.75 -8.80 27.29
CA SER A 64 22.20 -8.14 28.49
C SER A 64 21.49 -6.81 28.17
N GLU A 65 21.58 -6.31 26.94
CA GLU A 65 21.02 -5.02 26.55
C GLU A 65 19.53 -5.16 26.23
N ASN A 66 18.72 -4.46 27.02
CA ASN A 66 17.30 -4.35 26.75
C ASN A 66 17.03 -3.33 25.65
N LEU A 67 16.30 -3.73 24.61
CA LEU A 67 15.90 -2.86 23.51
C LEU A 67 14.72 -1.96 23.82
N LEU A 68 14.09 -2.13 24.97
CA LEU A 68 12.95 -1.33 25.44
C LEU A 68 13.32 -0.56 26.69
N THR A 69 12.81 0.66 26.78
CA THR A 69 12.71 1.43 28.01
C THR A 69 11.23 1.62 28.31
N PRO A 70 10.63 0.82 29.21
CA PRO A 70 9.22 0.98 29.56
C PRO A 70 8.93 2.41 30.02
N LEU A 71 7.91 3.01 29.46
CA LEU A 71 7.45 4.36 29.79
C LEU A 71 6.09 4.25 30.46
N SER A 72 5.94 4.84 31.64
CA SER A 72 4.72 4.71 32.46
C SER A 72 3.45 5.27 31.81
N ASP A 73 3.61 6.18 30.86
CA ASP A 73 2.54 6.83 30.11
C ASP A 73 2.33 6.25 28.69
N GLN A 74 3.16 5.28 28.31
CA GLN A 74 3.12 4.65 26.98
C GLN A 74 3.12 3.11 27.11
N PRO A 75 1.97 2.51 27.47
CA PRO A 75 1.86 1.06 27.57
C PRO A 75 2.08 0.39 26.23
N ALA A 76 2.58 -0.85 26.24
CA ALA A 76 2.85 -1.60 25.03
C ALA A 76 1.57 -1.93 24.25
N LEU A 77 0.43 -2.00 24.90
CA LEU A 77 -0.90 -2.21 24.34
C LEU A 77 -1.94 -1.45 25.15
N ASP A 78 -2.77 -0.67 24.47
CA ASP A 78 -3.99 -0.09 25.01
C ASP A 78 -5.16 -0.18 24.02
N PHE A 79 -6.33 0.24 24.43
CA PHE A 79 -7.52 0.37 23.58
C PHE A 79 -8.31 1.61 23.98
N SER A 80 -9.19 2.08 23.09
CA SER A 80 -10.04 3.23 23.36
C SER A 80 -11.52 2.87 23.29
N VAL A 81 -12.27 3.35 24.28
CA VAL A 81 -13.73 3.24 24.36
C VAL A 81 -14.32 4.61 24.65
N ASP A 82 -15.31 5.03 23.85
CA ASP A 82 -15.97 6.34 23.98
C ASP A 82 -14.97 7.52 23.99
N GLY A 83 -13.93 7.42 23.14
CA GLY A 83 -12.87 8.42 23.05
C GLY A 83 -11.88 8.43 24.22
N THR A 84 -12.03 7.52 25.19
CA THR A 84 -11.16 7.43 26.35
C THR A 84 -10.24 6.21 26.22
N HIS A 85 -8.92 6.44 26.29
CA HIS A 85 -7.95 5.36 26.33
C HIS A 85 -8.00 4.61 27.66
N GLN A 86 -8.17 3.30 27.57
CA GLN A 86 -8.09 2.37 28.69
C GLN A 86 -6.67 1.80 28.70
N ILE A 87 -5.86 2.24 29.63
CA ILE A 87 -4.44 1.93 29.70
C ILE A 87 -4.26 0.60 30.44
N ALA A 88 -3.77 -0.42 29.75
CA ALA A 88 -3.19 -1.58 30.41
C ALA A 88 -1.90 -1.12 31.12
N GLY A 89 -1.74 -1.44 32.39
CA GLY A 89 -0.55 -1.06 33.18
C GLY A 89 -0.83 -0.11 34.32
N GLN A 90 -1.63 0.93 34.15
CA GLN A 90 -2.14 1.73 35.27
C GLN A 90 -3.56 1.30 35.66
N GLY A 91 -3.68 0.49 36.71
CA GLY A 91 -4.97 -0.04 37.17
C GLY A 91 -5.42 -1.34 36.50
N SER A 92 -4.58 -1.96 35.70
CA SER A 92 -4.81 -3.34 35.22
C SER A 92 -4.37 -4.34 36.30
N THR A 93 -5.08 -5.46 36.35
CA THR A 93 -4.75 -6.58 37.25
C THR A 93 -4.58 -7.85 36.44
N PHE A 94 -3.45 -8.51 36.64
CA PHE A 94 -3.19 -9.81 36.01
C PHE A 94 -4.26 -10.83 36.41
N ILE A 95 -4.82 -11.52 35.41
CA ILE A 95 -5.82 -12.58 35.62
C ILE A 95 -5.21 -13.96 35.37
N ARG A 96 -4.62 -14.17 34.19
CA ARG A 96 -4.08 -15.46 33.76
C ARG A 96 -3.11 -15.32 32.60
N HIS A 97 -2.34 -16.38 32.38
CA HIS A 97 -1.58 -16.56 31.13
C HIS A 97 -1.80 -17.96 30.58
N GLN A 98 -1.53 -18.12 29.28
CA GLN A 98 -1.60 -19.39 28.58
C GLN A 98 -0.47 -19.50 27.56
N TYR A 99 0.30 -20.56 27.64
CA TYR A 99 1.28 -20.94 26.65
C TYR A 99 0.69 -21.99 25.72
N THR A 100 0.85 -21.81 24.40
CA THR A 100 0.30 -22.71 23.39
C THR A 100 1.31 -22.91 22.27
N ILE A 101 1.56 -24.16 21.91
CA ILE A 101 2.37 -24.54 20.74
C ILE A 101 1.42 -24.71 19.55
N ASP A 102 1.76 -24.17 18.40
CA ASP A 102 0.99 -24.33 17.18
C ASP A 102 0.89 -25.83 16.78
N LYS A 103 -0.24 -26.23 16.25
CA LYS A 103 -0.48 -27.62 15.85
C LYS A 103 0.53 -28.13 14.81
N ASP A 104 0.97 -27.26 13.92
CA ASP A 104 2.00 -27.54 12.91
C ASP A 104 3.43 -27.35 13.41
N ARG A 105 3.60 -26.98 14.66
CA ARG A 105 4.89 -26.69 15.33
C ARG A 105 5.71 -25.60 14.65
N ARG A 106 5.07 -24.68 13.91
CA ARG A 106 5.75 -23.55 13.28
C ARG A 106 5.96 -22.37 14.21
N GLY A 107 5.37 -22.38 15.40
CA GLY A 107 5.51 -21.33 16.39
C GLY A 107 4.89 -21.71 17.72
N ALA A 108 5.04 -20.81 18.68
CA ALA A 108 4.33 -20.87 19.97
C ALA A 108 3.87 -19.50 20.38
N SER A 109 2.81 -19.45 21.17
CA SER A 109 2.17 -18.21 21.62
C SER A 109 2.09 -18.16 23.14
N LEU A 110 2.31 -16.97 23.69
CA LEU A 110 2.03 -16.62 25.08
C LEU A 110 0.90 -15.59 25.10
N ALA A 111 -0.25 -15.98 25.62
CA ALA A 111 -1.38 -15.09 25.88
C ALA A 111 -1.37 -14.63 27.34
N VAL A 112 -1.47 -13.33 27.57
CA VAL A 112 -1.50 -12.72 28.91
C VAL A 112 -2.78 -11.91 29.03
N THR A 113 -3.65 -12.27 29.96
CA THR A 113 -4.94 -11.61 30.20
C THR A 113 -4.89 -10.76 31.46
N VAL A 114 -5.29 -9.52 31.33
CA VAL A 114 -5.45 -8.56 32.43
C VAL A 114 -6.87 -8.06 32.49
N GLY A 115 -7.33 -7.74 33.68
CA GLY A 115 -8.59 -7.01 33.93
C GLY A 115 -8.34 -5.52 33.86
N VAL A 116 -9.23 -4.79 33.19
CA VAL A 116 -9.14 -3.34 32.97
C VAL A 116 -10.49 -2.70 33.33
N GLY A 117 -10.44 -1.50 33.88
CA GLY A 117 -11.64 -0.74 34.23
C GLY A 117 -12.23 -1.11 35.60
N SER A 118 -13.49 -0.75 35.83
CA SER A 118 -14.16 -0.99 37.11
C SER A 118 -14.29 -2.48 37.41
N GLN A 119 -14.24 -2.83 38.68
CA GLN A 119 -14.39 -4.20 39.17
C GLN A 119 -15.65 -4.35 40.02
N GLU A 120 -16.49 -5.30 39.67
CA GLU A 120 -17.67 -5.68 40.44
C GLU A 120 -17.76 -7.22 40.52
N ASN A 121 -18.02 -7.72 41.76
CA ASN A 121 -18.16 -9.18 42.02
C ASN A 121 -16.99 -10.04 41.49
N GLY A 122 -15.76 -9.49 41.53
CA GLY A 122 -14.57 -10.18 41.03
C GLY A 122 -14.37 -10.16 39.50
N LEU A 123 -15.25 -9.52 38.75
CA LEU A 123 -15.15 -9.31 37.32
C LEU A 123 -14.72 -7.87 37.02
N PHE A 124 -13.90 -7.70 35.99
CA PHE A 124 -13.53 -6.39 35.45
C PHE A 124 -14.48 -6.00 34.31
N ALA A 125 -14.63 -4.70 34.06
CA ALA A 125 -15.41 -4.22 32.90
C ALA A 125 -14.90 -4.82 31.58
N TYR A 126 -13.59 -4.92 31.46
CA TYR A 126 -12.94 -5.52 30.31
C TYR A 126 -11.88 -6.54 30.71
N GLU A 127 -11.74 -7.59 29.91
CA GLU A 127 -10.57 -8.46 29.91
C GLU A 127 -9.78 -8.21 28.62
N LEU A 128 -8.57 -7.67 28.75
CA LEU A 128 -7.65 -7.48 27.65
C LEU A 128 -6.62 -8.62 27.64
N THR A 129 -6.54 -9.35 26.53
CA THR A 129 -5.55 -10.39 26.31
C THR A 129 -4.53 -9.93 25.29
N SER A 130 -3.28 -9.76 25.70
CA SER A 130 -2.12 -9.57 24.82
C SER A 130 -1.59 -10.93 24.40
N ILE A 131 -1.43 -11.16 23.11
CA ILE A 131 -0.93 -12.43 22.56
C ILE A 131 0.40 -12.15 21.86
N TYR A 132 1.47 -12.82 22.30
CA TYR A 132 2.79 -12.77 21.70
C TYR A 132 3.06 -14.11 21.05
N LYS A 133 3.51 -14.11 19.80
CA LYS A 133 3.88 -15.30 19.04
C LYS A 133 5.32 -15.23 18.59
N LEU A 134 6.06 -16.31 18.83
CA LEU A 134 7.44 -16.49 18.39
C LEU A 134 7.56 -17.66 17.43
N PHE A 135 8.63 -17.64 16.65
CA PHE A 135 8.97 -18.64 15.65
C PHE A 135 10.34 -19.25 15.94
N PRO A 136 10.57 -20.55 15.64
CA PRO A 136 11.84 -21.19 15.88
C PRO A 136 12.99 -20.50 15.13
N LEU A 137 14.08 -20.19 15.83
CA LEU A 137 15.30 -19.58 15.28
C LEU A 137 15.12 -18.21 14.58
N GLU A 138 13.92 -17.60 14.64
CA GLU A 138 13.65 -16.31 14.03
C GLU A 138 13.76 -15.15 15.04
N LYS A 139 14.08 -13.96 14.52
CA LYS A 139 14.08 -12.69 15.27
C LYS A 139 12.80 -11.91 14.99
N ARG A 140 11.66 -12.60 14.99
CA ARG A 140 10.34 -12.06 14.71
C ARG A 140 9.41 -12.26 15.89
N ILE A 141 8.65 -11.21 16.22
CA ILE A 141 7.55 -11.22 17.18
C ILE A 141 6.29 -10.82 16.45
N GLU A 142 5.24 -11.62 16.54
CA GLU A 142 3.89 -11.23 16.18
C GLU A 142 3.11 -10.93 17.45
N ARG A 143 2.36 -9.84 17.45
CA ARG A 143 1.52 -9.43 18.57
C ARG A 143 0.09 -9.23 18.09
N SER A 144 -0.86 -9.71 18.85
CA SER A 144 -2.29 -9.41 18.65
C SER A 144 -2.99 -9.19 19.99
N ALA A 145 -4.19 -8.66 19.93
CA ALA A 145 -4.99 -8.38 21.11
C ALA A 145 -6.39 -8.96 20.97
N ARG A 146 -6.96 -9.36 22.11
CA ARG A 146 -8.36 -9.73 22.26
C ARG A 146 -8.95 -8.97 23.43
N LEU A 147 -10.07 -8.30 23.21
CA LEU A 147 -10.82 -7.58 24.24
C LEU A 147 -12.19 -8.25 24.43
N LEU A 148 -12.48 -8.64 25.64
CA LEU A 148 -13.82 -9.08 26.07
C LEU A 148 -14.44 -7.96 26.91
N ARG A 149 -15.62 -7.47 26.52
CA ARG A 149 -16.49 -6.67 27.39
C ARG A 149 -17.33 -7.59 28.26
N ASN A 150 -17.15 -7.56 29.57
CA ASN A 150 -17.89 -8.40 30.49
C ASN A 150 -19.37 -7.99 30.61
N ARG A 151 -20.23 -8.92 30.96
CA ARG A 151 -21.66 -8.69 31.18
C ARG A 151 -21.90 -8.11 32.56
N GLY A 152 -22.81 -7.15 32.67
CA GLY A 152 -23.29 -6.62 33.95
C GLY A 152 -22.41 -5.56 34.58
N ILE A 153 -21.30 -5.17 33.95
CA ILE A 153 -20.40 -4.12 34.38
C ILE A 153 -20.32 -3.04 33.31
N SER A 154 -20.51 -1.80 33.69
CA SER A 154 -20.34 -0.65 32.81
C SER A 154 -19.43 0.38 33.49
N ASP A 155 -18.35 0.76 32.80
CA ASP A 155 -17.46 1.83 33.26
C ASP A 155 -18.07 3.21 33.06
N ASN A 156 -19.11 3.33 32.28
CA ASN A 156 -19.68 4.62 31.92
C ASN A 156 -20.94 4.95 32.73
N LYS A 157 -20.74 5.26 33.99
CA LYS A 157 -21.82 5.71 34.93
C LYS A 157 -22.44 7.08 34.56
N THR A 158 -21.89 7.78 33.55
CA THR A 158 -22.33 9.13 33.16
C THR A 158 -23.26 9.17 31.96
N ARG A 159 -23.54 8.04 31.30
CA ARG A 159 -24.46 8.00 30.15
C ARG A 159 -25.90 8.14 30.62
N THR A 160 -26.44 9.34 30.52
CA THR A 160 -27.87 9.66 30.64
C THR A 160 -28.57 9.50 29.31
N GLY A 161 -28.75 8.30 28.81
CA GLY A 161 -29.42 8.07 27.50
C GLY A 161 -29.87 6.63 27.33
N THR A 162 -30.79 6.42 26.41
CA THR A 162 -31.57 5.19 26.20
C THR A 162 -30.77 3.96 25.69
N ASN A 163 -29.43 4.00 25.65
CA ASN A 163 -28.58 2.90 25.18
C ASN A 163 -27.37 2.63 26.07
N LEU A 164 -27.63 2.37 27.36
CA LEU A 164 -26.62 1.99 28.36
C LEU A 164 -25.80 0.73 28.01
N ASP A 165 -26.30 -0.09 27.06
CA ASP A 165 -25.71 -1.38 26.73
C ASP A 165 -24.71 -1.34 25.55
N ARG A 166 -24.41 -0.15 25.01
CA ARG A 166 -23.55 0.01 23.82
C ARG A 166 -22.47 1.04 24.08
N GLU A 167 -21.24 0.63 23.92
CA GLU A 167 -20.05 1.49 24.04
C GLU A 167 -19.37 1.58 22.69
N HIS A 168 -18.86 2.75 22.34
CA HIS A 168 -18.12 2.96 21.11
C HIS A 168 -16.68 2.51 21.29
N PHE A 169 -16.29 1.46 20.59
CA PHE A 169 -14.91 1.00 20.53
C PHE A 169 -14.19 1.73 19.40
N ASP A 170 -13.10 2.41 19.72
CA ASP A 170 -12.33 3.23 18.77
C ASP A 170 -11.09 2.52 18.23
N GLY A 171 -10.76 1.33 18.75
CA GLY A 171 -9.66 0.51 18.27
C GLY A 171 -8.59 0.21 19.31
N PHE A 172 -7.62 -0.59 18.90
CA PHE A 172 -6.42 -0.94 19.66
C PHE A 172 -5.26 -0.02 19.32
N ARG A 173 -4.35 0.15 20.28
CA ARG A 173 -3.07 0.81 20.07
C ARG A 173 -1.93 -0.13 20.43
N PHE A 174 -1.06 -0.41 19.48
CA PHE A 174 0.18 -1.15 19.68
C PHE A 174 1.35 -0.19 19.75
N GLN A 175 2.19 -0.34 20.78
CA GLN A 175 3.39 0.47 20.95
C GLN A 175 4.62 -0.41 21.20
N VAL A 176 5.77 0.10 20.72
CA VAL A 176 7.10 -0.38 21.11
C VAL A 176 7.74 0.80 21.84
N PRO A 177 7.52 0.90 23.16
CA PRO A 177 7.87 2.09 23.92
C PRO A 177 9.37 2.22 24.13
N GLY A 178 9.88 3.44 24.05
CA GLY A 178 11.26 3.76 24.42
C GLY A 178 12.32 2.90 23.75
N THR A 179 12.16 2.56 22.46
CA THR A 179 13.09 1.70 21.75
C THR A 179 14.45 2.36 21.59
N ILE A 180 15.51 1.59 21.88
CA ILE A 180 16.90 2.03 21.75
C ILE A 180 17.74 0.90 21.11
N ILE A 181 18.45 1.23 20.03
CA ILE A 181 19.36 0.31 19.34
C ILE A 181 20.79 0.88 19.19
N GLY A 182 21.12 1.82 20.04
CA GLY A 182 22.41 2.53 20.06
C GLY A 182 22.24 3.98 20.43
N THR A 183 23.30 4.78 20.28
CA THR A 183 23.24 6.23 20.53
C THR A 183 22.39 6.94 19.49
N PRO A 184 21.62 7.99 19.85
CA PRO A 184 20.69 8.66 18.94
C PRO A 184 21.32 9.19 17.65
N ASP A 185 22.59 9.61 17.70
CA ASP A 185 23.34 10.10 16.54
C ASP A 185 23.68 9.00 15.52
N GLN A 186 23.63 7.74 15.93
CA GLN A 186 23.90 6.57 15.08
C GLN A 186 22.64 5.93 14.51
N CYS A 187 21.48 6.32 15.01
CA CYS A 187 20.20 5.72 14.63
C CYS A 187 19.46 6.58 13.62
N THR A 188 18.82 5.92 12.67
CA THR A 188 17.94 6.54 11.68
C THR A 188 16.60 5.83 11.65
N ILE A 189 15.58 6.56 11.21
CA ILE A 189 14.25 6.02 10.92
C ILE A 189 14.02 6.16 9.43
N THR A 190 13.60 5.09 8.82
CA THR A 190 13.11 5.08 7.45
C THR A 190 11.64 4.67 7.47
N VAL A 191 10.83 5.43 6.76
CA VAL A 191 9.45 5.07 6.47
C VAL A 191 9.36 4.81 4.98
N PRO A 192 9.40 3.54 4.56
CA PRO A 192 9.29 3.21 3.14
C PRO A 192 7.87 3.44 2.66
N GLY A 193 7.76 4.06 1.51
CA GLY A 193 6.47 4.27 0.88
C GLY A 193 5.88 5.66 1.08
N PRO A 194 4.72 5.86 0.52
CA PRO A 194 4.09 7.16 0.47
C PRO A 194 3.43 7.53 1.80
N PHE A 195 3.36 8.82 2.07
CA PHE A 195 2.92 9.36 3.35
C PHE A 195 1.77 10.33 3.19
N PHE A 196 0.66 10.08 3.88
CA PHE A 196 -0.26 11.13 4.23
C PHE A 196 0.21 11.82 5.51
N THR A 197 1.07 12.83 5.39
CA THR A 197 1.38 13.71 6.50
C THR A 197 1.29 15.16 6.05
N THR A 198 0.81 16.01 6.94
CA THR A 198 0.94 17.46 6.79
C THR A 198 2.40 17.93 6.83
N THR A 199 3.31 17.05 7.24
CA THR A 199 4.74 17.28 7.31
C THR A 199 5.45 16.16 6.56
N PHE A 200 5.99 16.47 5.40
CA PHE A 200 6.79 15.51 4.63
C PHE A 200 8.09 15.22 5.38
N VAL A 201 8.26 13.97 5.78
CA VAL A 201 9.51 13.49 6.38
C VAL A 201 10.34 12.88 5.26
N ARG A 202 11.64 13.20 5.23
CA ARG A 202 12.56 12.50 4.33
C ARG A 202 12.42 10.98 4.56
N PRO A 203 12.58 10.16 3.51
CA PRO A 203 12.54 8.71 3.67
C PRO A 203 13.43 8.19 4.79
N GLU A 204 14.51 8.92 5.09
CA GLU A 204 15.44 8.63 6.17
C GLU A 204 15.63 9.86 7.05
N THR A 205 15.33 9.73 8.33
CA THR A 205 15.47 10.80 9.33
C THR A 205 16.37 10.33 10.47
N ARG A 206 17.27 11.19 10.90
CA ARG A 206 18.12 10.90 12.07
C ARG A 206 17.30 10.95 13.35
N TYR A 207 17.61 10.05 14.24
CA TYR A 207 16.95 9.87 15.53
C TYR A 207 17.06 11.11 16.43
N ASP A 208 18.27 11.70 16.49
CA ASP A 208 18.55 12.89 17.29
C ASP A 208 17.83 14.16 16.79
N SER A 209 17.43 14.18 15.51
CA SER A 209 16.69 15.31 14.95
C SER A 209 15.22 15.32 15.38
N LEU A 210 14.70 14.22 15.91
CA LEU A 210 13.31 14.09 16.32
C LEU A 210 12.98 14.70 17.69
N LYS A 211 13.94 15.22 18.43
CA LYS A 211 13.78 15.93 19.72
C LYS A 211 12.33 15.99 20.15
N ALA A 212 11.72 15.55 21.03
CA ALA A 212 10.32 15.65 21.49
C ALA A 212 9.24 15.86 20.39
N GLN A 213 9.51 15.46 19.13
CA GLN A 213 8.55 15.59 18.03
C GLN A 213 7.76 14.29 17.85
N LYS A 214 6.47 14.49 17.61
CA LYS A 214 5.56 13.41 17.19
C LYS A 214 5.30 13.52 15.70
N ILE A 215 5.71 12.51 14.96
CA ILE A 215 5.41 12.40 13.53
C ILE A 215 4.34 11.33 13.37
N THR A 216 3.20 11.72 12.84
CA THR A 216 2.07 10.82 12.61
C THR A 216 1.93 10.55 11.13
N PHE A 217 1.81 9.28 10.76
CA PHE A 217 1.54 8.82 9.42
C PHE A 217 0.15 8.19 9.39
N HIS A 218 -0.59 8.45 8.34
CA HIS A 218 -1.77 7.66 8.02
C HIS A 218 -1.31 6.50 7.14
N SER A 219 -1.26 5.32 7.70
CA SER A 219 -1.12 4.10 6.94
C SER A 219 -2.51 3.57 6.64
N ALA A 220 -3.28 4.34 5.92
CA ALA A 220 -4.43 3.81 5.22
C ALA A 220 -3.95 2.68 4.28
N PRO A 221 -4.84 1.92 3.66
CA PRO A 221 -4.48 0.82 2.74
C PRO A 221 -3.43 1.17 1.67
N ASP A 222 -3.13 2.44 1.54
CA ASP A 222 -2.20 3.06 0.58
C ASP A 222 -0.73 2.99 0.99
N ALA A 223 -0.37 2.68 2.21
CA ALA A 223 1.02 2.79 2.66
C ALA A 223 1.48 1.54 3.42
N GLY A 224 1.84 0.50 2.71
CA GLY A 224 2.63 -0.62 3.24
C GLY A 224 2.36 -1.03 4.69
N PHE A 225 1.09 -0.98 5.15
CA PHE A 225 0.68 -1.30 6.53
C PHE A 225 1.41 -0.51 7.63
N GLY A 226 1.84 0.71 7.35
CA GLY A 226 2.55 1.55 8.31
C GLY A 226 3.95 1.07 8.63
N LEU A 227 4.64 0.46 7.68
CA LEU A 227 5.99 -0.04 7.86
C LEU A 227 6.95 1.07 8.30
N LEU A 228 7.54 0.87 9.47
CA LEU A 228 8.54 1.74 10.08
C LEU A 228 9.84 0.95 10.24
N LEU A 229 10.95 1.49 9.78
CA LEU A 229 12.28 0.89 9.95
C LEU A 229 13.11 1.76 10.90
N LEU A 230 13.55 1.16 12.00
CA LEU A 230 14.49 1.77 12.93
C LEU A 230 15.85 1.11 12.76
N GLN A 231 16.89 1.88 12.46
CA GLN A 231 18.18 1.38 11.99
C GLN A 231 19.35 1.90 12.82
N ASN A 232 20.31 1.02 13.11
CA ASN A 232 21.66 1.38 13.47
C ASN A 232 22.66 0.67 12.53
N ARG A 233 23.14 1.38 11.52
CA ARG A 233 24.04 0.78 10.52
C ARG A 233 25.38 0.36 11.10
N LYS A 234 25.89 1.07 12.10
CA LYS A 234 27.16 0.77 12.76
C LYS A 234 27.08 -0.55 13.52
N ARG A 235 25.96 -0.80 14.22
CA ARG A 235 25.69 -2.05 14.95
C ARG A 235 25.12 -3.16 14.07
N ARG A 236 24.74 -2.85 12.83
CA ARG A 236 24.06 -3.76 11.89
C ARG A 236 22.77 -4.32 12.48
N VAL A 237 21.96 -3.44 13.03
CA VAL A 237 20.65 -3.78 13.58
C VAL A 237 19.59 -2.91 12.90
N THR A 238 18.58 -3.56 12.35
CA THR A 238 17.36 -2.91 11.83
C THR A 238 16.15 -3.59 12.43
N ILE A 239 15.25 -2.79 13.01
CA ILE A 239 13.94 -3.24 13.49
C ILE A 239 12.88 -2.74 12.50
N ALA A 240 12.05 -3.65 11.99
CA ALA A 240 10.81 -3.30 11.28
C ALA A 240 9.62 -3.43 12.22
N SER A 241 8.71 -2.48 12.15
CA SER A 241 7.42 -2.48 12.86
C SER A 241 6.31 -2.17 11.86
N PHE A 242 5.29 -3.02 11.78
CA PHE A 242 4.17 -2.85 10.85
C PHE A 242 2.93 -3.64 11.29
N MET A 243 1.78 -3.30 10.73
CA MET A 243 0.54 -4.07 10.94
C MET A 243 0.28 -4.97 9.75
N ASN A 244 -0.25 -6.17 10.01
CA ASN A 244 -0.75 -7.07 8.97
C ASN A 244 -2.25 -7.25 9.18
N THR A 245 -3.05 -6.84 8.18
CA THR A 245 -4.51 -6.89 8.24
C THR A 245 -5.07 -7.98 7.33
N ALA A 246 -6.08 -8.71 7.80
CA ALA A 246 -6.82 -9.65 6.97
C ALA A 246 -7.81 -8.97 6.01
N GLY A 247 -8.10 -7.70 6.25
CA GLY A 247 -8.95 -6.86 5.45
C GLY A 247 -8.39 -5.45 5.33
N GLU A 248 -9.15 -4.56 4.74
CA GLU A 248 -8.81 -3.16 4.71
C GLU A 248 -9.16 -2.51 6.05
N VAL A 249 -8.16 -2.08 6.79
CA VAL A 249 -8.34 -1.32 8.03
C VAL A 249 -7.43 -0.11 8.02
N ALA A 250 -7.98 1.04 8.38
CA ALA A 250 -7.19 2.25 8.53
C ALA A 250 -6.36 2.19 9.82
N TYR A 251 -5.06 2.40 9.67
CA TYR A 251 -4.14 2.58 10.78
C TYR A 251 -3.63 4.01 10.81
N ARG A 252 -3.28 4.47 12.01
CA ARG A 252 -2.45 5.64 12.16
C ARG A 252 -1.14 5.19 12.78
N SER A 253 -0.06 5.28 12.04
CA SER A 253 1.27 5.01 12.55
C SER A 253 1.92 6.30 13.01
N ALA A 254 2.65 6.26 14.11
CA ALA A 254 3.35 7.41 14.65
C ALA A 254 4.73 7.02 15.17
N ILE A 255 5.63 7.98 15.09
CA ILE A 255 6.95 7.94 15.71
C ILE A 255 7.01 9.09 16.71
N GLU A 256 7.31 8.76 17.95
CA GLU A 256 7.44 9.75 19.02
C GLU A 256 8.86 9.67 19.56
N GLY A 257 9.62 10.75 19.42
CA GLY A 257 11.00 10.85 19.92
C GLY A 257 11.12 11.81 21.09
N ASN A 258 12.00 11.51 22.05
CA ASN A 258 12.37 12.42 23.13
C ASN A 258 13.85 12.86 23.03
N GLY A 259 14.53 12.59 21.93
CA GLY A 259 15.95 12.83 21.69
C GLY A 259 16.87 11.74 22.20
N GLN A 260 16.39 10.79 23.00
CA GLN A 260 17.17 9.65 23.52
C GLN A 260 16.57 8.31 23.11
N THR A 261 15.26 8.18 23.16
CA THR A 261 14.52 6.97 22.79
C THR A 261 13.43 7.29 21.79
N ILE A 262 12.91 6.26 21.13
CA ILE A 262 11.79 6.37 20.21
C ILE A 262 10.70 5.38 20.57
N THR A 263 9.47 5.82 20.50
CA THR A 263 8.28 4.97 20.53
C THR A 263 7.74 4.82 19.13
N LEU A 264 7.62 3.59 18.66
CA LEU A 264 6.89 3.24 17.46
C LEU A 264 5.45 2.89 17.84
N ARG A 265 4.48 3.45 17.12
CA ARG A 265 3.07 3.29 17.43
C ARG A 265 2.22 2.99 16.22
N HIS A 266 1.23 2.10 16.40
CA HIS A 266 0.19 1.81 15.41
C HIS A 266 -1.17 1.85 16.11
N ASP A 267 -2.01 2.80 15.73
CA ASP A 267 -3.40 2.91 16.18
C ASP A 267 -4.31 2.27 15.15
N ASP A 268 -5.07 1.27 15.55
CA ASP A 268 -6.19 0.73 14.77
C ASP A 268 -7.34 1.75 14.79
N LYS A 269 -7.91 2.04 13.64
CA LYS A 269 -9.01 2.99 13.47
C LYS A 269 -10.38 2.33 13.29
N ARG A 270 -10.50 1.07 13.68
CA ARG A 270 -11.81 0.42 13.73
C ARG A 270 -12.72 1.14 14.71
N ALA A 271 -13.95 1.31 14.31
CA ALA A 271 -14.95 1.90 15.16
C ALA A 271 -16.25 1.10 15.03
N TYR A 272 -16.76 0.60 16.15
CA TYR A 272 -18.05 -0.08 16.21
C TYR A 272 -18.54 -0.24 17.65
N TYR A 273 -19.78 -0.65 17.82
CA TYR A 273 -20.33 -0.83 19.16
C TYR A 273 -19.84 -2.10 19.85
N LEU A 274 -19.41 -1.95 21.10
CA LEU A 274 -19.24 -3.06 22.03
C LEU A 274 -20.55 -3.31 22.79
N THR A 275 -21.04 -4.52 22.73
CA THR A 275 -22.17 -4.98 23.58
C THR A 275 -21.67 -5.92 24.67
N PRO A 276 -22.38 -6.04 25.81
CA PRO A 276 -22.00 -6.94 26.89
C PRO A 276 -21.82 -8.38 26.44
N GLY A 277 -20.68 -8.97 26.74
CA GLY A 277 -20.27 -10.32 26.33
C GLY A 277 -19.64 -10.40 24.94
N MET A 278 -19.49 -9.26 24.26
CA MET A 278 -18.81 -9.22 22.95
C MET A 278 -17.31 -9.34 23.12
N THR A 279 -16.69 -10.09 22.23
CA THR A 279 -15.24 -10.16 22.08
C THR A 279 -14.82 -9.55 20.75
N VAL A 280 -13.77 -8.74 20.78
CA VAL A 280 -13.15 -8.18 19.59
C VAL A 280 -11.68 -8.57 19.51
N GLU A 281 -11.17 -8.74 18.30
CA GLU A 281 -9.78 -9.10 18.04
C GLU A 281 -9.12 -8.05 17.15
N SER A 282 -7.83 -7.80 17.43
CA SER A 282 -7.02 -6.93 16.59
C SER A 282 -6.49 -7.68 15.36
N ASP A 283 -5.97 -6.93 14.41
CA ASP A 283 -4.99 -7.46 13.46
C ASP A 283 -3.64 -7.71 14.13
N VAL A 284 -2.68 -8.21 13.36
CA VAL A 284 -1.38 -8.63 13.88
C VAL A 284 -0.36 -7.52 13.70
N HIS A 285 0.26 -7.11 14.81
CA HIS A 285 1.42 -6.24 14.84
C HIS A 285 2.68 -7.10 14.69
N HIS A 286 3.51 -6.80 13.70
CA HIS A 286 4.76 -7.48 13.44
C HIS A 286 5.95 -6.64 13.86
N LEU A 287 6.91 -7.31 14.49
CA LEU A 287 8.24 -6.80 14.77
C LEU A 287 9.26 -7.79 14.20
N GLU A 288 10.15 -7.31 13.34
CA GLU A 288 11.20 -8.12 12.74
C GLU A 288 12.56 -7.45 12.90
N ILE A 289 13.59 -8.23 13.24
CA ILE A 289 14.94 -7.72 13.42
C ILE A 289 15.86 -8.35 12.38
N GLY A 290 16.55 -7.51 11.63
CA GLY A 290 17.55 -7.87 10.64
C GLY A 290 18.88 -7.16 10.86
N GLN A 291 19.86 -7.52 10.04
CA GLN A 291 21.18 -6.89 10.04
C GLN A 291 21.26 -5.66 9.14
N SER A 292 20.28 -5.47 8.26
CA SER A 292 20.18 -4.34 7.33
C SER A 292 18.75 -4.13 6.90
N ASP A 293 18.47 -2.93 6.39
CA ASP A 293 17.18 -2.53 5.80
C ASP A 293 16.80 -3.47 4.66
N ALA A 294 17.74 -3.78 3.77
CA ALA A 294 17.50 -4.66 2.63
C ALA A 294 17.03 -6.05 3.07
N GLN A 295 17.62 -6.61 4.12
CA GLN A 295 17.20 -7.91 4.66
C GLN A 295 15.78 -7.86 5.20
N VAL A 296 15.45 -6.84 5.98
CA VAL A 296 14.13 -6.68 6.60
C VAL A 296 13.07 -6.35 5.55
N MET A 297 13.39 -5.46 4.60
CA MET A 297 12.50 -5.15 3.48
C MET A 297 12.21 -6.38 2.62
N GLN A 298 13.19 -7.21 2.38
CA GLN A 298 13.01 -8.45 1.63
C GLN A 298 12.13 -9.45 2.38
N ALA A 299 12.29 -9.57 3.70
CA ALA A 299 11.43 -10.41 4.54
C ALA A 299 9.98 -9.88 4.53
N TYR A 300 9.80 -8.57 4.70
CA TYR A 300 8.51 -7.91 4.59
C TYR A 300 7.86 -8.14 3.22
N GLN A 301 8.58 -7.91 2.12
CA GLN A 301 8.04 -8.12 0.76
C GLN A 301 7.63 -9.57 0.50
N ARG A 302 8.40 -10.55 1.01
CA ARG A 302 7.98 -11.97 0.95
C ARG A 302 6.66 -12.17 1.69
N MET A 303 6.56 -11.70 2.93
CA MET A 303 5.35 -11.83 3.74
C MET A 303 4.13 -11.22 3.05
N VAL A 304 4.21 -9.99 2.54
CA VAL A 304 3.08 -9.36 1.84
C VAL A 304 2.75 -10.06 0.52
N THR A 305 3.74 -10.61 -0.18
CA THR A 305 3.52 -11.36 -1.43
C THR A 305 2.80 -12.70 -1.16
N ASP A 306 3.17 -13.37 -0.08
CA ASP A 306 2.56 -14.66 0.30
C ASP A 306 1.15 -14.46 0.86
N THR A 307 0.93 -13.38 1.61
CA THR A 307 -0.37 -13.07 2.23
C THR A 307 -1.35 -12.45 1.21
N TYR A 308 -0.85 -11.61 0.31
CA TYR A 308 -1.65 -10.87 -0.67
C TYR A 308 -1.13 -11.10 -2.10
N PRO A 309 -1.24 -12.33 -2.60
CA PRO A 309 -0.76 -12.64 -3.95
C PRO A 309 -1.49 -11.77 -4.98
N PRO A 310 -0.76 -11.10 -5.89
CA PRO A 310 -1.37 -10.34 -6.96
C PRO A 310 -2.32 -11.21 -7.79
N ASP A 311 -3.37 -10.60 -8.37
CA ASP A 311 -4.32 -11.31 -9.23
C ASP A 311 -3.60 -11.96 -10.43
N LEU A 312 -3.42 -13.28 -10.37
CA LEU A 312 -2.72 -14.06 -11.39
C LEU A 312 -3.45 -14.07 -12.76
N LYS A 313 -4.72 -13.65 -12.77
CA LYS A 313 -5.52 -13.51 -14.00
C LYS A 313 -5.37 -12.14 -14.66
N THR A 314 -4.43 -11.32 -14.21
CA THR A 314 -4.14 -10.04 -14.85
C THR A 314 -3.71 -10.25 -16.30
N PRO A 315 -4.44 -9.67 -17.28
CA PRO A 315 -4.10 -9.81 -18.69
C PRO A 315 -2.71 -9.26 -19.01
N ALA A 316 -1.99 -9.94 -19.89
CA ALA A 316 -0.61 -9.55 -20.24
C ALA A 316 -0.53 -8.12 -20.81
N TRP A 317 -1.57 -7.67 -21.51
CA TRP A 317 -1.64 -6.35 -22.10
C TRP A 317 -1.62 -5.19 -21.10
N VAL A 318 -1.97 -5.42 -19.82
CA VAL A 318 -2.01 -4.40 -18.76
C VAL A 318 -0.67 -3.67 -18.63
N ARG A 319 0.44 -4.41 -18.70
CA ARG A 319 1.79 -3.82 -18.55
C ARG A 319 2.22 -2.95 -19.72
N ASP A 320 1.61 -3.15 -20.89
CA ASP A 320 1.95 -2.41 -22.10
C ASP A 320 1.26 -1.05 -22.18
N GLN A 321 0.33 -0.78 -21.26
CA GLN A 321 -0.52 0.40 -21.37
C GLN A 321 0.24 1.71 -21.20
N VAL A 322 -0.27 2.70 -21.93
CA VAL A 322 -0.08 4.13 -21.77
C VAL A 322 -1.48 4.69 -21.63
N ILE A 323 -1.83 5.15 -20.42
CA ILE A 323 -3.17 5.56 -20.09
C ILE A 323 -3.36 7.03 -20.46
N LEU A 324 -4.48 7.35 -21.09
CA LEU A 324 -4.97 8.71 -21.29
C LEU A 324 -6.19 8.92 -20.42
N GLU A 325 -6.06 9.72 -19.40
CA GLU A 325 -7.15 10.20 -18.57
C GLU A 325 -7.88 11.34 -19.28
N VAL A 326 -9.21 11.25 -19.40
CA VAL A 326 -10.05 12.26 -20.04
C VAL A 326 -11.30 12.54 -19.21
N TYR A 327 -11.58 13.81 -19.00
CA TYR A 327 -12.82 14.23 -18.36
C TYR A 327 -13.74 14.95 -19.35
N PRO A 328 -14.95 14.42 -19.62
CA PRO A 328 -15.83 15.00 -20.64
C PRO A 328 -16.13 16.48 -20.45
N SER A 329 -16.17 16.98 -19.20
CA SER A 329 -16.43 18.39 -18.89
C SER A 329 -15.34 19.35 -19.37
N TYR A 330 -14.13 18.86 -19.62
CA TYR A 330 -13.01 19.69 -20.10
C TYR A 330 -12.93 19.77 -21.62
N PHE A 331 -13.84 19.10 -22.33
CA PHE A 331 -13.89 19.12 -23.79
C PHE A 331 -15.14 19.89 -24.27
N ALA A 332 -14.95 21.02 -24.92
CA ALA A 332 -16.05 21.72 -25.59
C ALA A 332 -16.65 20.78 -26.65
N GLY A 333 -17.91 20.34 -26.42
CA GLY A 333 -18.58 19.32 -27.22
C GLY A 333 -18.49 17.88 -26.65
N GLY A 334 -17.98 17.70 -25.43
CA GLY A 334 -18.08 16.50 -24.63
C GLY A 334 -17.53 15.23 -25.35
N LEU A 335 -18.31 14.15 -25.31
CA LEU A 335 -17.95 12.84 -25.87
C LEU A 335 -17.63 12.88 -27.36
N LYS A 336 -18.32 13.72 -28.13
CA LYS A 336 -18.08 13.90 -29.58
C LYS A 336 -16.70 14.51 -29.84
N ALA A 337 -16.31 15.51 -29.05
CA ALA A 337 -15.02 16.15 -29.16
C ALA A 337 -13.88 15.21 -28.76
N ILE A 338 -14.05 14.43 -27.71
CA ILE A 338 -13.09 13.39 -27.31
C ILE A 338 -12.94 12.38 -28.45
N THR A 339 -14.06 11.87 -28.99
CA THR A 339 -14.06 10.89 -30.09
C THR A 339 -13.25 11.38 -31.29
N ALA A 340 -13.41 12.64 -31.67
CA ALA A 340 -12.68 13.25 -32.79
C ALA A 340 -11.17 13.33 -32.56
N LYS A 341 -10.71 13.39 -31.29
CA LYS A 341 -9.29 13.43 -30.91
C LYS A 341 -8.65 12.06 -30.73
N LEU A 342 -9.41 10.97 -30.64
CA LEU A 342 -8.86 9.62 -30.40
C LEU A 342 -7.77 9.22 -31.41
N PRO A 343 -7.91 9.46 -32.75
CA PRO A 343 -6.85 9.12 -33.70
C PRO A 343 -5.53 9.84 -33.39
N PHE A 344 -5.59 11.07 -32.94
CA PHE A 344 -4.41 11.82 -32.53
C PHE A 344 -3.75 11.18 -31.33
N TYR A 345 -4.47 10.89 -30.23
CA TYR A 345 -3.93 10.27 -29.03
C TYR A 345 -3.32 8.88 -29.32
N ALA A 346 -3.94 8.09 -30.20
CA ALA A 346 -3.37 6.84 -30.66
C ALA A 346 -2.01 7.03 -31.39
N THR A 347 -1.85 8.11 -32.18
CA THR A 347 -0.56 8.42 -32.84
C THR A 347 0.52 8.91 -31.89
N VAL A 348 0.13 9.50 -30.74
CA VAL A 348 1.08 9.83 -29.64
C VAL A 348 1.60 8.56 -28.98
N GLY A 349 0.82 7.49 -28.99
CA GLY A 349 1.18 6.21 -28.40
C GLY A 349 0.34 5.81 -27.20
N CYS A 350 -0.74 6.54 -26.90
CA CYS A 350 -1.73 6.10 -25.91
C CYS A 350 -2.37 4.79 -26.35
N THR A 351 -2.67 3.92 -25.41
CA THR A 351 -3.23 2.58 -25.65
C THR A 351 -4.48 2.29 -24.84
N MET A 352 -4.80 3.15 -23.88
CA MET A 352 -6.00 3.04 -23.04
C MET A 352 -6.60 4.42 -22.81
N ILE A 353 -7.92 4.49 -22.81
CA ILE A 353 -8.68 5.64 -22.35
C ILE A 353 -9.24 5.32 -20.98
N TYR A 354 -8.94 6.16 -20.00
CA TYR A 354 -9.64 6.24 -18.73
C TYR A 354 -10.64 7.39 -18.80
N LEU A 355 -11.93 7.05 -18.94
CA LEU A 355 -13.01 8.02 -19.01
C LEU A 355 -13.51 8.31 -17.61
N MET A 356 -13.29 9.53 -17.14
CA MET A 356 -13.75 10.04 -15.86
C MET A 356 -15.30 10.09 -15.80
N PRO A 357 -15.92 10.37 -14.62
CA PRO A 357 -17.36 10.25 -14.47
C PRO A 357 -18.14 10.95 -15.56
N HIS A 358 -18.91 10.17 -16.28
CA HIS A 358 -19.73 10.62 -17.41
C HIS A 358 -21.23 10.58 -17.11
N TRP A 359 -21.59 10.10 -15.92
CA TRP A 359 -22.96 10.06 -15.41
C TRP A 359 -23.37 11.33 -14.70
N LEU A 360 -24.69 11.44 -14.46
CA LEU A 360 -25.28 12.57 -13.77
C LEU A 360 -24.76 12.68 -12.34
N GLY A 361 -24.16 13.82 -12.01
CA GLY A 361 -23.62 14.13 -10.68
C GLY A 361 -22.11 13.91 -10.51
N GLY A 362 -21.41 13.40 -11.50
CA GLY A 362 -19.94 13.24 -11.46
C GLY A 362 -19.46 12.40 -10.28
N TYR A 363 -18.48 12.88 -9.52
CA TYR A 363 -17.96 12.22 -8.30
C TYR A 363 -18.93 12.24 -7.10
N SER A 364 -20.12 12.82 -7.27
CA SER A 364 -21.24 12.69 -6.33
C SER A 364 -22.46 12.17 -7.10
N PRO A 365 -22.51 10.87 -7.45
CA PRO A 365 -23.49 10.31 -8.38
C PRO A 365 -24.93 10.57 -7.92
N MET A 366 -25.73 11.12 -8.80
CA MET A 366 -27.20 11.16 -8.65
C MET A 366 -27.82 9.88 -9.17
N ASP A 367 -27.40 9.47 -10.36
CA ASP A 367 -27.79 8.23 -11.01
C ASP A 367 -26.62 7.72 -11.88
N PRO A 368 -25.89 6.69 -11.45
CA PRO A 368 -24.75 6.16 -12.20
C PRO A 368 -25.15 5.39 -13.48
N TYR A 369 -26.44 5.09 -13.67
CA TYR A 369 -26.94 4.50 -14.93
C TYR A 369 -27.25 5.56 -15.98
N ALA A 370 -27.44 6.82 -15.60
CA ALA A 370 -27.83 7.91 -16.49
C ALA A 370 -26.61 8.70 -16.94
N LEU A 371 -26.35 8.73 -18.25
CA LEU A 371 -25.36 9.62 -18.84
C LEU A 371 -25.77 11.08 -18.58
N ASP A 372 -24.81 11.94 -18.19
CA ASP A 372 -25.04 13.37 -18.08
C ASP A 372 -25.29 13.96 -19.48
N PRO A 373 -26.47 14.56 -19.72
CA PRO A 373 -26.83 15.10 -21.04
C PRO A 373 -25.92 16.24 -21.49
N GLN A 374 -25.18 16.88 -20.57
CA GLN A 374 -24.20 17.92 -20.91
C GLN A 374 -23.00 17.31 -21.68
N PHE A 375 -22.69 16.04 -21.49
CA PHE A 375 -21.56 15.39 -22.14
C PHE A 375 -21.89 14.76 -23.48
N GLY A 376 -23.18 14.50 -23.73
CA GLY A 376 -23.64 13.92 -24.97
C GLY A 376 -24.76 12.89 -24.81
N THR A 377 -24.88 12.02 -25.79
CA THR A 377 -25.89 10.98 -25.87
C THR A 377 -25.28 9.58 -25.68
N LYS A 378 -26.12 8.61 -25.32
CA LYS A 378 -25.72 7.19 -25.26
C LYS A 378 -25.06 6.70 -26.58
N ALA A 379 -25.61 7.11 -27.72
CA ALA A 379 -25.07 6.74 -29.04
C ALA A 379 -23.67 7.34 -29.27
N GLU A 380 -23.40 8.53 -28.76
CA GLU A 380 -22.07 9.15 -28.83
C GLU A 380 -21.08 8.44 -27.91
N LEU A 381 -21.46 8.03 -26.70
CA LEU A 381 -20.62 7.22 -25.82
C LEU A 381 -20.30 5.86 -26.46
N GLN A 382 -21.29 5.18 -27.02
CA GLN A 382 -21.07 3.95 -27.79
C GLN A 382 -20.14 4.16 -29.00
N THR A 383 -20.23 5.32 -29.64
CA THR A 383 -19.38 5.65 -30.77
C THR A 383 -17.94 5.92 -30.34
N LEU A 384 -17.75 6.59 -29.18
CA LEU A 384 -16.43 6.79 -28.57
C LEU A 384 -15.74 5.43 -28.33
N VAL A 385 -16.41 4.51 -27.64
CA VAL A 385 -15.84 3.21 -27.29
C VAL A 385 -15.52 2.40 -28.55
N ARG A 386 -16.45 2.31 -29.51
CA ARG A 386 -16.20 1.62 -30.79
C ARG A 386 -15.04 2.23 -31.57
N THR A 387 -14.90 3.56 -31.56
CA THR A 387 -13.80 4.26 -32.25
C THR A 387 -12.48 3.97 -31.55
N ALA A 388 -12.45 4.01 -30.22
CA ALA A 388 -11.28 3.64 -29.44
C ALA A 388 -10.82 2.22 -29.76
N HIS A 389 -11.73 1.24 -29.74
CA HIS A 389 -11.41 -0.16 -30.08
C HIS A 389 -10.89 -0.33 -31.50
N LYS A 390 -11.47 0.37 -32.49
CA LYS A 390 -10.97 0.36 -33.88
C LYS A 390 -9.53 0.89 -34.01
N LEU A 391 -9.13 1.78 -33.12
CA LEU A 391 -7.78 2.33 -33.03
C LEU A 391 -6.85 1.47 -32.17
N GLY A 392 -7.32 0.36 -31.60
CA GLY A 392 -6.57 -0.51 -30.72
C GLY A 392 -6.44 0.00 -29.29
N LEU A 393 -7.24 1.00 -28.91
CA LEU A 393 -7.28 1.54 -27.55
C LEU A 393 -8.24 0.73 -26.68
N LYS A 394 -7.84 0.42 -25.45
CA LYS A 394 -8.74 -0.08 -24.42
C LYS A 394 -9.54 1.08 -23.80
N VAL A 395 -10.72 0.79 -23.24
CA VAL A 395 -11.54 1.80 -22.57
C VAL A 395 -11.96 1.30 -21.20
N ILE A 396 -11.62 2.05 -20.17
CA ILE A 396 -12.12 1.87 -18.80
C ILE A 396 -12.92 3.10 -18.38
N PHE A 397 -13.99 2.87 -17.62
CA PHE A 397 -14.78 3.95 -17.01
C PHE A 397 -14.33 4.19 -15.58
N ASP A 398 -14.65 5.35 -15.05
CA ASP A 398 -14.57 5.57 -13.62
C ASP A 398 -15.69 4.81 -12.89
N MET A 399 -15.53 4.59 -11.58
CA MET A 399 -16.54 3.94 -10.74
C MET A 399 -16.47 4.51 -9.32
N VAL A 400 -17.43 5.35 -8.97
CA VAL A 400 -17.56 5.89 -7.62
C VAL A 400 -18.29 4.90 -6.74
N ILE A 401 -17.58 4.33 -5.76
CA ILE A 401 -18.17 3.37 -4.81
C ILE A 401 -18.42 3.96 -3.43
N HIS A 402 -17.91 5.16 -3.14
CA HIS A 402 -17.88 5.72 -1.78
C HIS A 402 -19.11 6.53 -1.39
N GLY A 403 -19.97 6.92 -2.33
CA GLY A 403 -21.10 7.77 -1.96
C GLY A 403 -22.04 8.15 -3.09
N PHE A 404 -23.20 8.65 -2.69
CA PHE A 404 -24.24 9.19 -3.57
C PHE A 404 -24.56 10.64 -3.19
N ASN A 405 -25.00 11.41 -4.16
CA ASN A 405 -25.46 12.77 -3.94
C ASN A 405 -26.64 12.80 -2.93
N GLN A 406 -26.75 13.86 -2.14
CA GLN A 406 -27.81 14.04 -1.16
C GLN A 406 -29.21 14.02 -1.79
N THR A 407 -29.34 14.37 -3.07
CA THR A 407 -30.59 14.38 -3.82
C THR A 407 -30.79 13.13 -4.70
N SER A 408 -29.88 12.16 -4.61
CA SER A 408 -30.02 10.92 -5.36
C SER A 408 -31.25 10.14 -4.89
N PRO A 409 -32.07 9.59 -5.82
CA PRO A 409 -33.18 8.73 -5.46
C PRO A 409 -32.74 7.38 -4.88
N VAL A 410 -31.52 6.92 -5.15
CA VAL A 410 -31.03 5.58 -4.76
C VAL A 410 -31.01 5.36 -3.25
N PRO A 411 -30.44 6.25 -2.41
CA PRO A 411 -30.48 6.10 -0.95
C PRO A 411 -31.90 6.18 -0.38
N MET A 412 -32.80 6.91 -1.03
CA MET A 412 -34.18 7.06 -0.58
C MET A 412 -35.02 5.83 -0.88
N GLN A 413 -34.78 5.18 -2.03
CA GLN A 413 -35.48 3.95 -2.45
C GLN A 413 -34.91 2.70 -1.79
N ARG A 414 -33.62 2.66 -1.51
CA ARG A 414 -32.89 1.52 -0.96
C ARG A 414 -32.02 1.91 0.25
N PRO A 415 -32.65 2.49 1.31
CA PRO A 415 -31.93 2.89 2.52
C PRO A 415 -31.27 1.72 3.26
N ASP A 416 -31.64 0.49 2.94
CA ASP A 416 -31.06 -0.74 3.45
C ASP A 416 -29.61 -0.95 3.01
N MET A 417 -29.18 -0.36 1.91
CA MET A 417 -27.83 -0.48 1.34
C MET A 417 -26.82 0.52 1.92
N PHE A 418 -27.26 1.38 2.85
CA PHE A 418 -26.44 2.52 3.29
C PHE A 418 -26.10 2.46 4.77
N VAL A 419 -24.96 3.04 5.10
CA VAL A 419 -24.46 3.20 6.45
C VAL A 419 -25.36 4.11 7.26
N ARG A 420 -25.56 3.78 8.53
CA ARG A 420 -26.25 4.63 9.49
C ARG A 420 -25.27 5.18 10.52
N ASN A 421 -25.52 6.43 10.89
CA ASN A 421 -24.82 7.06 12.00
C ASN A 421 -25.40 6.63 13.36
N GLU A 422 -24.81 7.10 14.44
CA GLU A 422 -25.20 6.82 15.83
C GLU A 422 -26.67 7.17 16.16
N THR A 423 -27.26 8.12 15.41
CA THR A 423 -28.67 8.51 15.60
C THR A 423 -29.64 7.65 14.76
N GLY A 424 -29.12 6.68 13.99
CA GLY A 424 -29.92 5.82 13.10
C GLY A 424 -30.27 6.45 11.74
N LYS A 425 -29.81 7.67 11.47
CA LYS A 425 -29.97 8.32 10.15
C LYS A 425 -28.91 7.81 9.17
N LEU A 426 -29.17 7.99 7.87
CA LEU A 426 -28.15 7.73 6.86
C LEU A 426 -26.91 8.57 7.12
N ALA A 427 -25.75 7.92 7.07
CA ALA A 427 -24.48 8.57 7.33
C ALA A 427 -23.95 9.28 6.07
N ASN A 428 -23.26 10.38 6.29
CA ASN A 428 -22.55 11.10 5.24
C ASN A 428 -21.04 10.80 5.33
N HIS A 429 -20.42 10.77 4.18
CA HIS A 429 -18.96 10.72 4.10
C HIS A 429 -18.35 11.92 4.81
N PRO A 430 -17.38 11.74 5.73
CA PRO A 430 -16.89 12.83 6.57
C PRO A 430 -16.19 13.95 5.78
N THR A 431 -15.60 13.63 4.62
CA THR A 431 -14.89 14.60 3.79
C THR A 431 -15.76 15.20 2.69
N TRP A 432 -16.52 14.35 1.98
CA TRP A 432 -17.23 14.78 0.76
C TRP A 432 -18.73 15.02 0.97
N GLY A 433 -19.27 14.67 2.14
CA GLY A 433 -20.68 14.89 2.47
C GLY A 433 -21.67 14.01 1.69
N SER A 434 -21.23 13.12 0.82
CA SER A 434 -22.07 12.17 0.08
C SER A 434 -22.70 11.14 1.03
N ILE A 435 -23.90 10.62 0.69
CA ILE A 435 -24.53 9.54 1.46
C ILE A 435 -23.73 8.26 1.27
N THR A 436 -23.26 7.67 2.36
CA THR A 436 -22.29 6.59 2.36
C THR A 436 -22.95 5.22 2.21
N PRO A 437 -22.64 4.42 1.18
CA PRO A 437 -23.11 3.05 1.07
C PRO A 437 -22.33 2.10 2.00
N ASP A 438 -22.96 0.99 2.35
CA ASP A 438 -22.36 -0.07 3.13
C ASP A 438 -21.71 -1.12 2.20
N TRP A 439 -20.38 -1.13 2.11
CA TRP A 439 -19.67 -2.05 1.22
C TRP A 439 -19.77 -3.51 1.62
N ALA A 440 -20.09 -3.82 2.89
CA ALA A 440 -20.32 -5.17 3.35
C ALA A 440 -21.76 -5.66 3.03
N ASN A 441 -22.65 -4.75 2.67
CA ASN A 441 -24.04 -5.05 2.36
C ASN A 441 -24.18 -5.82 1.03
N THR A 442 -24.83 -6.99 1.07
CA THR A 442 -25.02 -7.82 -0.12
C THR A 442 -25.91 -7.16 -1.18
N GLY A 443 -26.90 -6.35 -0.76
CA GLY A 443 -27.76 -5.58 -1.67
C GLY A 443 -26.97 -4.51 -2.43
N TYR A 444 -26.09 -3.80 -1.74
CA TYR A 444 -25.20 -2.82 -2.40
C TYR A 444 -24.21 -3.50 -3.35
N ARG A 445 -23.61 -4.60 -2.94
CA ARG A 445 -22.72 -5.37 -3.84
C ARG A 445 -23.46 -5.82 -5.11
N GLN A 446 -24.69 -6.31 -4.97
CA GLN A 446 -25.48 -6.71 -6.14
C GLN A 446 -25.81 -5.52 -7.03
N TYR A 447 -26.17 -4.36 -6.45
CA TYR A 447 -26.39 -3.13 -7.19
C TYR A 447 -25.18 -2.72 -8.05
N MET A 448 -23.99 -2.78 -7.46
CA MET A 448 -22.75 -2.46 -8.17
C MET A 448 -22.39 -3.52 -9.23
N VAL A 449 -22.65 -4.79 -8.96
CA VAL A 449 -22.48 -5.85 -9.97
C VAL A 449 -23.45 -5.65 -11.15
N ASP A 450 -24.69 -5.29 -10.90
CA ASP A 450 -25.66 -5.00 -11.96
C ASP A 450 -25.25 -3.80 -12.80
N LEU A 451 -24.71 -2.75 -12.17
CA LEU A 451 -24.20 -1.56 -12.85
C LEU A 451 -23.03 -1.89 -13.79
N VAL A 452 -22.01 -2.62 -13.30
CA VAL A 452 -20.86 -2.95 -14.16
C VAL A 452 -21.24 -3.89 -15.31
N LEU A 453 -22.20 -4.78 -15.12
CA LEU A 453 -22.72 -5.64 -16.19
C LEU A 453 -23.61 -4.87 -17.17
N HIS A 454 -24.33 -3.83 -16.70
CA HIS A 454 -25.07 -2.92 -17.56
C HIS A 454 -24.11 -2.21 -18.52
N ASP A 455 -23.08 -1.56 -17.96
CA ASP A 455 -22.17 -0.75 -18.77
C ASP A 455 -21.34 -1.62 -19.75
N GLN A 456 -20.91 -2.81 -19.31
CA GLN A 456 -20.24 -3.73 -20.20
C GLN A 456 -21.13 -4.17 -21.37
N ARG A 457 -22.42 -4.42 -21.14
CA ARG A 457 -23.38 -4.78 -22.18
C ARG A 457 -23.67 -3.62 -23.12
N GLU A 458 -23.88 -2.42 -22.58
CA GLU A 458 -24.31 -1.25 -23.33
C GLU A 458 -23.17 -0.58 -24.10
N TYR A 459 -21.95 -0.62 -23.58
CA TYR A 459 -20.82 0.14 -24.11
C TYR A 459 -19.60 -0.73 -24.49
N ASP A 460 -19.57 -2.02 -24.14
CA ASP A 460 -18.45 -2.95 -24.40
C ASP A 460 -17.11 -2.50 -23.80
N ILE A 461 -17.13 -1.88 -22.62
CA ILE A 461 -15.92 -1.41 -21.94
C ILE A 461 -14.99 -2.56 -21.53
N ASP A 462 -13.72 -2.25 -21.26
CA ASP A 462 -12.69 -3.21 -20.87
C ASP A 462 -12.50 -3.30 -19.36
N GLY A 463 -13.11 -2.40 -18.57
CA GLY A 463 -13.01 -2.40 -17.12
C GLY A 463 -13.32 -1.06 -16.49
N TYR A 464 -12.81 -0.89 -15.25
CA TYR A 464 -13.04 0.32 -14.47
C TYR A 464 -11.79 0.80 -13.75
N ARG A 465 -11.72 2.11 -13.49
CA ARG A 465 -10.96 2.69 -12.38
C ARG A 465 -11.93 2.82 -11.21
N VAL A 466 -11.56 2.29 -10.06
CA VAL A 466 -12.37 2.35 -8.85
C VAL A 466 -11.89 3.49 -7.97
N ASP A 467 -12.79 4.46 -7.80
CA ASP A 467 -12.56 5.69 -7.08
C ASP A 467 -12.63 5.48 -5.56
N ALA A 468 -11.70 6.11 -4.84
CA ALA A 468 -11.69 6.27 -3.38
C ALA A 468 -12.14 5.04 -2.58
N ALA A 469 -11.59 3.87 -2.87
CA ALA A 469 -11.87 2.62 -2.14
C ALA A 469 -11.24 2.60 -0.74
N THR A 470 -11.19 3.75 -0.05
CA THR A 470 -10.57 3.94 1.25
C THR A 470 -11.58 4.02 2.39
N TYR A 471 -11.08 4.02 3.62
CA TYR A 471 -11.89 4.19 4.83
C TYR A 471 -12.77 5.44 4.79
N LYS A 472 -14.05 5.28 5.10
CA LYS A 472 -15.10 6.30 5.00
C LYS A 472 -15.60 6.85 6.34
N GLY A 473 -14.97 6.51 7.43
CA GLY A 473 -15.43 6.83 8.77
C GLY A 473 -16.17 5.66 9.44
N ALA A 474 -16.61 5.88 10.68
CA ALA A 474 -17.26 4.85 11.47
C ALA A 474 -18.72 4.65 11.09
N GLY A 475 -19.10 3.41 10.86
CA GLY A 475 -20.48 3.00 10.76
C GLY A 475 -21.05 2.59 12.12
N TRP A 476 -22.35 2.87 12.31
CA TRP A 476 -23.04 2.59 13.53
C TRP A 476 -24.22 1.63 13.34
N ASN A 477 -24.14 0.76 12.35
CA ASN A 477 -25.21 -0.19 12.02
C ASN A 477 -25.23 -1.36 13.03
N PRO A 478 -25.98 -1.28 14.13
CA PRO A 478 -25.91 -2.30 15.19
C PRO A 478 -26.62 -3.61 14.82
N ASN A 479 -27.50 -3.58 13.82
CA ASN A 479 -28.37 -4.72 13.47
C ASN A 479 -27.93 -5.43 12.18
N VAL A 480 -26.66 -5.24 11.74
CA VAL A 480 -26.10 -5.99 10.62
C VAL A 480 -25.42 -7.29 11.12
N PRO A 481 -25.32 -8.34 10.29
CA PRO A 481 -24.76 -9.64 10.70
C PRO A 481 -23.22 -9.66 10.72
N TYR A 482 -22.56 -8.49 10.69
CA TYR A 482 -21.12 -8.31 10.70
C TYR A 482 -20.74 -7.10 11.57
N PRO A 483 -19.49 -6.99 12.02
CA PRO A 483 -19.04 -5.79 12.74
C PRO A 483 -19.21 -4.53 11.90
N ALA A 484 -19.68 -3.44 12.52
CA ALA A 484 -20.06 -2.20 11.81
C ALA A 484 -18.90 -1.59 11.00
N TYR A 485 -17.64 -1.73 11.44
CA TYR A 485 -16.49 -1.21 10.70
C TYR A 485 -16.35 -1.80 9.28
N ARG A 486 -16.96 -2.96 9.01
CA ARG A 486 -16.89 -3.60 7.69
C ARG A 486 -17.63 -2.83 6.60
N ASP A 487 -18.53 -1.94 6.97
CA ASP A 487 -19.21 -1.07 6.01
C ASP A 487 -18.23 -0.22 5.19
N GLY A 488 -17.10 0.18 5.81
CA GLY A 488 -16.03 0.97 5.20
C GLY A 488 -14.75 0.17 4.89
N SER A 489 -14.63 -1.09 5.32
CA SER A 489 -13.42 -1.90 5.10
C SER A 489 -13.62 -3.05 4.10
N ALA A 490 -14.82 -3.24 3.56
CA ALA A 490 -15.14 -4.33 2.64
C ALA A 490 -15.00 -3.94 1.15
N ALA A 491 -14.30 -2.85 0.82
CA ALA A 491 -14.04 -2.46 -0.58
C ALA A 491 -13.37 -3.56 -1.41
N PRO A 492 -12.37 -4.30 -0.91
CA PRO A 492 -11.79 -5.40 -1.67
C PRO A 492 -12.80 -6.50 -2.01
N GLU A 493 -13.74 -6.81 -1.11
CA GLU A 493 -14.80 -7.79 -1.37
C GLU A 493 -15.77 -7.32 -2.44
N LEU A 494 -16.14 -6.03 -2.42
CA LEU A 494 -16.97 -5.40 -3.45
C LEU A 494 -16.27 -5.43 -4.81
N MET A 495 -15.01 -5.01 -4.87
CA MET A 495 -14.20 -5.02 -6.08
C MET A 495 -14.04 -6.43 -6.65
N SER A 496 -13.81 -7.42 -5.80
CA SER A 496 -13.73 -8.82 -6.21
C SER A 496 -15.03 -9.31 -6.85
N ALA A 497 -16.19 -8.94 -6.30
CA ALA A 497 -17.50 -9.29 -6.87
C ALA A 497 -17.70 -8.64 -8.25
N MET A 498 -17.36 -7.35 -8.39
CA MET A 498 -17.43 -6.61 -9.66
C MET A 498 -16.51 -7.23 -10.73
N LEU A 499 -15.24 -7.47 -10.40
CA LEU A 499 -14.27 -8.06 -11.35
C LEU A 499 -14.67 -9.47 -11.77
N THR A 500 -15.16 -10.28 -10.84
CA THR A 500 -15.64 -11.63 -11.13
C THR A 500 -16.83 -11.58 -12.10
N ALA A 501 -17.76 -10.67 -11.91
CA ALA A 501 -18.91 -10.49 -12.79
C ALA A 501 -18.50 -10.06 -14.20
N LEU A 502 -17.64 -9.05 -14.31
CA LEU A 502 -17.09 -8.57 -15.58
C LEU A 502 -16.40 -9.70 -16.37
N ARG A 503 -15.55 -10.48 -15.71
CA ARG A 503 -14.76 -11.56 -16.33
C ARG A 503 -15.58 -12.75 -16.80
N ARG A 504 -16.76 -12.97 -16.25
CA ARG A 504 -17.67 -13.99 -16.78
C ARG A 504 -18.12 -13.72 -18.21
N LYS A 505 -18.17 -12.44 -18.61
CA LYS A 505 -18.59 -12.01 -19.94
C LYS A 505 -17.39 -11.66 -20.83
N LYS A 506 -16.40 -10.95 -20.28
CA LYS A 506 -15.18 -10.52 -20.97
C LYS A 506 -13.98 -10.89 -20.11
N PRO A 507 -13.37 -12.09 -20.32
CA PRO A 507 -12.34 -12.64 -19.42
C PRO A 507 -11.12 -11.73 -19.18
N GLU A 508 -10.84 -10.84 -20.12
CA GLU A 508 -9.74 -9.86 -20.03
C GLU A 508 -10.14 -8.53 -19.36
N SER A 509 -11.34 -8.43 -18.75
CA SER A 509 -11.73 -7.24 -18.01
C SER A 509 -10.82 -6.99 -16.81
N VAL A 510 -10.61 -5.71 -16.53
CA VAL A 510 -9.65 -5.24 -15.52
C VAL A 510 -10.29 -4.25 -14.53
N LEU A 511 -9.67 -4.15 -13.35
CA LEU A 511 -9.86 -3.03 -12.44
C LEU A 511 -8.52 -2.32 -12.22
N LEU A 512 -8.55 -1.01 -12.34
CA LEU A 512 -7.54 -0.07 -11.85
C LEU A 512 -8.04 0.46 -10.50
N SER A 513 -7.28 0.28 -9.45
CA SER A 513 -7.61 0.91 -8.16
C SER A 513 -6.95 2.27 -8.07
N GLU A 514 -7.70 3.28 -7.63
CA GLU A 514 -7.09 4.55 -7.25
C GLU A 514 -6.16 4.38 -6.06
N VAL A 515 -6.62 3.62 -5.08
CA VAL A 515 -5.82 3.28 -3.89
C VAL A 515 -4.93 2.09 -4.19
N PHE A 516 -3.74 2.13 -3.67
CA PHE A 516 -2.83 1.00 -3.70
C PHE A 516 -2.48 0.60 -2.26
N GLY A 517 -2.22 -0.59 -2.06
CA GLY A 517 -1.82 -1.20 -0.82
C GLY A 517 -1.81 -2.69 -1.07
N PRO A 518 -1.14 -3.48 -0.25
CA PRO A 518 -0.99 -4.90 -0.52
C PRO A 518 -2.33 -5.62 -0.75
N VAL A 519 -3.38 -5.25 -0.01
CA VAL A 519 -4.71 -5.88 -0.10
C VAL A 519 -5.36 -5.67 -1.46
N PHE A 520 -5.26 -4.47 -2.04
CA PHE A 520 -5.95 -4.15 -3.30
C PHE A 520 -5.41 -4.94 -4.49
N TYR A 521 -4.13 -5.30 -4.49
CA TYR A 521 -3.56 -6.10 -5.56
C TYR A 521 -4.11 -7.53 -5.66
N THR A 522 -4.85 -8.00 -4.65
CA THR A 522 -5.58 -9.26 -4.73
C THR A 522 -6.86 -9.16 -5.57
N VAL A 523 -7.37 -7.96 -5.81
CA VAL A 523 -8.67 -7.69 -6.44
C VAL A 523 -8.60 -6.67 -7.58
N CYS A 524 -7.45 -6.06 -7.83
CA CYS A 524 -7.21 -5.19 -8.98
C CYS A 524 -6.03 -5.69 -9.81
N ASN A 525 -5.90 -5.21 -11.03
CA ASN A 525 -4.87 -5.61 -11.99
C ASN A 525 -3.70 -4.64 -11.99
N PHE A 526 -3.98 -3.39 -11.64
CA PHE A 526 -3.04 -2.29 -11.51
C PHE A 526 -3.62 -1.25 -10.56
N ALA A 527 -2.77 -0.42 -9.99
CA ALA A 527 -3.20 0.63 -9.08
C ALA A 527 -2.46 1.92 -9.39
N HIS A 528 -3.14 3.04 -9.20
CA HIS A 528 -2.51 4.36 -9.22
C HIS A 528 -1.42 4.44 -8.16
N ASP A 529 -0.37 5.18 -8.45
CA ASP A 529 0.53 5.73 -7.45
C ASP A 529 -0.18 6.91 -6.79
N ASN A 530 -1.41 6.64 -6.31
CA ASN A 530 -2.26 7.67 -5.75
C ASN A 530 -1.75 8.09 -4.40
N GLN A 531 -0.80 8.95 -4.48
CA GLN A 531 -0.40 9.77 -3.37
C GLN A 531 -0.53 11.17 -3.86
N THR A 532 -1.77 11.62 -3.91
CA THR A 532 -2.14 12.98 -4.30
C THR A 532 -1.23 14.03 -3.70
N GLU A 533 -0.55 13.68 -2.62
CA GLU A 533 0.37 14.56 -1.94
C GLU A 533 1.83 14.12 -2.00
N ALA A 534 2.13 12.81 -2.09
CA ALA A 534 3.51 12.36 -1.98
C ALA A 534 4.31 12.52 -3.27
N VAL A 535 3.83 12.06 -4.42
CA VAL A 535 4.59 12.19 -5.67
C VAL A 535 4.62 13.63 -6.17
N PRO A 536 3.51 14.36 -6.27
CA PRO A 536 3.53 15.78 -6.61
C PRO A 536 4.32 16.62 -5.61
N LEU A 537 4.21 16.35 -4.31
CA LEU A 537 4.99 17.06 -3.30
C LEU A 537 6.49 16.78 -3.44
N LEU A 538 6.87 15.54 -3.76
CA LEU A 538 8.25 15.17 -4.04
C LEU A 538 8.77 15.90 -5.27
N GLN A 539 7.97 15.98 -6.34
CA GLN A 539 8.27 16.72 -7.55
C GLN A 539 8.47 18.22 -7.26
N GLU A 540 7.58 18.83 -6.50
CA GLU A 540 7.71 20.23 -6.07
C GLU A 540 9.00 20.47 -5.30
N LYS A 541 9.33 19.59 -4.35
CA LYS A 541 10.56 19.67 -3.57
C LYS A 541 11.82 19.48 -4.42
N MET A 542 11.76 18.64 -5.44
CA MET A 542 12.84 18.49 -6.40
C MET A 542 13.02 19.76 -7.27
N GLN A 543 11.92 20.36 -7.73
CA GLN A 543 11.98 21.64 -8.46
C GLN A 543 12.61 22.76 -7.63
N ARG A 544 12.29 22.80 -6.34
CA ARG A 544 12.87 23.79 -5.40
C ARG A 544 14.29 23.43 -4.94
N GLY A 545 14.88 22.34 -5.44
CA GLY A 545 16.22 21.88 -5.06
C GLY A 545 16.33 21.28 -3.65
N ALA A 546 15.21 21.08 -2.95
CA ALA A 546 15.19 20.50 -1.61
C ALA A 546 15.41 18.96 -1.64
N TYR A 547 15.06 18.31 -2.72
CA TYR A 547 15.27 16.89 -2.99
C TYR A 547 15.99 16.68 -4.32
N THR A 548 16.57 15.49 -4.47
CA THR A 548 17.37 15.10 -5.63
C THR A 548 16.80 13.84 -6.28
N ALA A 549 17.31 13.48 -7.45
CA ALA A 549 16.96 12.20 -8.10
C ALA A 549 17.28 10.98 -7.23
N ALA A 550 18.32 11.06 -6.39
CA ALA A 550 18.65 10.01 -5.42
C ALA A 550 17.55 9.85 -4.34
N ASP A 551 16.96 10.96 -3.89
CA ASP A 551 15.83 10.91 -2.94
C ASP A 551 14.58 10.31 -3.60
N TYR A 552 14.32 10.65 -4.88
CA TYR A 552 13.22 10.06 -5.65
C TYR A 552 13.42 8.55 -5.87
N LYS A 553 14.62 8.13 -6.19
CA LYS A 553 14.97 6.72 -6.29
C LYS A 553 14.74 5.98 -4.96
N THR A 554 15.17 6.57 -3.85
CA THR A 554 14.95 6.01 -2.50
C THR A 554 13.47 5.85 -2.19
N HIS A 555 12.65 6.83 -2.56
CA HIS A 555 11.20 6.73 -2.46
C HIS A 555 10.65 5.54 -3.25
N LEU A 556 11.02 5.40 -4.52
CA LEU A 556 10.55 4.27 -5.35
C LEU A 556 11.03 2.91 -4.84
N VAL A 557 12.26 2.81 -4.32
CA VAL A 557 12.76 1.58 -3.66
C VAL A 557 11.85 1.21 -2.49
N GLY A 558 11.49 2.18 -1.66
CA GLY A 558 10.57 1.98 -0.54
C GLY A 558 9.18 1.52 -1.00
N VAL A 559 8.62 2.19 -1.99
CA VAL A 559 7.31 1.87 -2.56
C VAL A 559 7.28 0.45 -3.12
N PHE A 560 8.20 0.12 -4.03
CA PHE A 560 8.23 -1.23 -4.63
C PHE A 560 8.57 -2.31 -3.61
N GLY A 561 9.41 -2.01 -2.61
CA GLY A 561 9.76 -2.94 -1.54
C GLY A 561 8.61 -3.22 -0.55
N SER A 562 7.68 -2.27 -0.41
CA SER A 562 6.53 -2.40 0.51
C SER A 562 5.29 -3.05 -0.10
N LEU A 563 5.34 -3.43 -1.38
CA LEU A 563 4.23 -4.04 -2.11
C LEU A 563 4.53 -5.50 -2.48
N PRO A 564 3.51 -6.32 -2.77
CA PRO A 564 3.71 -7.66 -3.30
C PRO A 564 4.55 -7.65 -4.57
N LYS A 565 5.40 -8.66 -4.75
CA LYS A 565 6.27 -8.74 -5.93
C LYS A 565 5.45 -8.89 -7.20
N GLY A 566 5.80 -8.13 -8.24
CA GLY A 566 5.19 -8.25 -9.56
C GLY A 566 3.93 -7.42 -9.78
N VAL A 567 3.56 -6.55 -8.84
CA VAL A 567 2.43 -5.62 -9.00
C VAL A 567 2.66 -4.61 -10.12
N ASN A 568 1.56 -4.12 -10.69
CA ASN A 568 1.57 -3.12 -11.74
C ASN A 568 1.15 -1.77 -11.16
N ARG A 569 2.02 -0.76 -11.27
CA ARG A 569 1.75 0.58 -10.79
C ARG A 569 1.58 1.55 -11.94
N VAL A 570 0.57 2.42 -11.79
CA VAL A 570 0.30 3.54 -12.70
C VAL A 570 0.93 4.80 -12.09
N PHE A 571 1.81 5.43 -12.86
CA PHE A 571 2.46 6.68 -12.47
C PHE A 571 1.98 7.83 -13.33
N TYR A 572 1.78 8.97 -12.70
CA TYR A 572 1.44 10.23 -13.35
C TYR A 572 2.24 11.38 -12.73
N ALA A 573 2.65 12.33 -13.54
CA ALA A 573 3.18 13.58 -13.05
C ALA A 573 2.06 14.54 -12.64
N ARG A 574 0.92 14.42 -13.34
CA ARG A 574 -0.31 15.19 -13.11
C ARG A 574 -1.53 14.37 -13.49
N ASN A 575 -2.59 14.51 -12.71
CA ASN A 575 -3.92 14.02 -12.99
C ASN A 575 -4.97 15.06 -12.59
N HIS A 576 -6.24 14.74 -12.63
CA HIS A 576 -7.32 15.67 -12.27
C HIS A 576 -7.26 16.12 -10.80
N ASP A 577 -6.74 15.29 -9.88
CA ASP A 577 -6.62 15.60 -8.45
C ASP A 577 -5.41 16.47 -8.11
N THR A 578 -4.38 16.45 -8.95
CA THR A 578 -3.13 17.15 -8.69
C THR A 578 -2.92 18.37 -9.56
N SER A 579 -3.74 18.54 -10.59
CA SER A 579 -3.61 19.67 -11.52
C SER A 579 -3.78 21.05 -10.87
N TRP A 580 -4.54 21.13 -9.79
CA TRP A 580 -4.80 22.36 -9.05
C TRP A 580 -3.94 22.57 -7.80
N PHE A 581 -3.26 21.50 -7.30
CA PHE A 581 -2.41 21.60 -6.12
C PHE A 581 -1.02 22.17 -6.40
N TYR A 582 -0.48 21.90 -7.59
CA TYR A 582 0.91 22.18 -7.90
C TYR A 582 1.03 22.81 -9.27
N HIS A 583 1.33 24.10 -9.27
CA HIS A 583 1.62 24.85 -10.48
C HIS A 583 2.98 24.47 -11.03
N PHE A 584 3.02 23.47 -11.89
CA PHE A 584 4.12 23.33 -12.82
C PHE A 584 3.91 24.37 -13.91
N ASP A 585 4.85 25.27 -14.11
CA ASP A 585 4.84 26.24 -15.19
C ASP A 585 4.99 25.54 -16.56
N GLY A 586 3.97 24.80 -16.97
CA GLY A 586 3.94 24.07 -18.23
C GLY A 586 4.78 22.79 -18.27
N TYR A 587 4.87 22.19 -19.46
CA TYR A 587 5.65 20.96 -19.73
C TYR A 587 7.14 21.30 -19.91
N THR A 588 7.81 21.54 -18.81
CA THR A 588 9.25 21.83 -18.80
C THR A 588 10.08 20.56 -19.10
N PRO A 589 11.35 20.71 -19.51
CA PRO A 589 12.26 19.56 -19.63
C PRO A 589 12.38 18.74 -18.34
N GLN A 590 12.30 19.39 -17.16
CA GLN A 590 12.30 18.72 -15.86
C GLN A 590 11.04 17.85 -15.69
N PHE A 591 9.87 18.35 -16.09
CA PHE A 591 8.64 17.55 -16.10
C PHE A 591 8.80 16.29 -16.97
N MET A 592 9.41 16.42 -18.15
CA MET A 592 9.67 15.29 -19.02
C MET A 592 10.67 14.28 -18.44
N ALA A 593 11.55 14.69 -17.52
CA ALA A 593 12.39 13.75 -16.78
C ALA A 593 11.59 12.85 -15.83
N PHE A 594 10.56 13.40 -15.17
CA PHE A 594 9.62 12.58 -14.38
C PHE A 594 8.85 11.61 -15.29
N GLU A 595 8.32 12.10 -16.42
CA GLU A 595 7.60 11.27 -17.40
C GLU A 595 8.48 10.12 -17.95
N ALA A 596 9.79 10.36 -18.12
CA ALA A 596 10.72 9.30 -18.49
C ALA A 596 10.82 8.21 -17.40
N VAL A 597 10.89 8.60 -16.12
CA VAL A 597 10.87 7.63 -15.01
C VAL A 597 9.55 6.85 -15.02
N HIS A 598 8.42 7.53 -15.16
CA HIS A 598 7.09 6.90 -15.17
C HIS A 598 6.94 5.88 -16.32
N ALA A 599 7.34 6.26 -17.53
CA ALA A 599 7.26 5.38 -18.69
C ALA A 599 8.26 4.22 -18.66
N LEU A 600 9.42 4.39 -18.06
CA LEU A 600 10.47 3.36 -18.02
C LEU A 600 10.37 2.44 -16.80
N PHE A 601 9.68 2.85 -15.72
CA PHE A 601 9.59 2.08 -14.48
C PHE A 601 8.17 1.81 -13.98
N GLY A 602 7.14 2.17 -14.76
CA GLY A 602 5.74 1.91 -14.41
C GLY A 602 4.84 1.87 -15.64
N ILE A 603 3.53 2.03 -15.42
CA ILE A 603 2.54 2.28 -16.46
C ILE A 603 2.29 3.78 -16.45
N PRO A 604 2.68 4.53 -17.50
CA PRO A 604 2.49 5.97 -17.53
C PRO A 604 1.02 6.33 -17.77
N GLU A 605 0.56 7.35 -17.05
CA GLU A 605 -0.73 8.00 -17.27
C GLU A 605 -0.52 9.48 -17.56
N ILE A 606 -1.23 9.99 -18.55
CA ILE A 606 -1.23 11.40 -18.93
C ILE A 606 -2.66 11.94 -18.89
N PHE A 607 -2.82 13.16 -18.40
CA PHE A 607 -4.12 13.83 -18.28
C PHE A 607 -4.37 14.77 -19.45
N ALA A 608 -5.45 14.55 -20.16
CA ALA A 608 -5.85 15.39 -21.30
C ALA A 608 -7.06 16.25 -20.95
N GLY A 609 -6.97 17.53 -21.31
CA GLY A 609 -8.05 18.50 -21.09
C GLY A 609 -7.86 19.37 -19.86
N ASP A 610 -6.72 19.29 -19.20
CA ASP A 610 -6.35 20.18 -18.10
C ASP A 610 -6.52 21.65 -18.54
N PRO A 611 -7.44 22.43 -17.93
CA PRO A 611 -7.71 23.79 -18.34
C PRO A 611 -6.55 24.75 -18.08
N ASP A 612 -5.71 24.46 -17.09
CA ASP A 612 -4.60 25.32 -16.69
C ASP A 612 -3.32 25.01 -17.48
N HIS A 613 -3.19 23.77 -17.93
CA HIS A 613 -2.03 23.32 -18.70
C HIS A 613 -2.52 22.50 -19.90
N LYS A 614 -3.09 23.19 -20.84
CA LYS A 614 -3.71 22.66 -22.05
C LYS A 614 -2.79 21.65 -22.72
N PHE A 615 -2.94 20.37 -22.35
CA PHE A 615 -2.42 19.27 -23.14
C PHE A 615 -3.23 19.20 -24.43
N ASN A 616 -3.07 20.25 -25.22
CA ASN A 616 -3.70 20.41 -26.52
C ASN A 616 -2.60 20.29 -27.57
N PRO A 617 -2.77 19.43 -28.58
CA PRO A 617 -1.79 19.30 -29.66
C PRO A 617 -1.43 20.63 -30.30
N ASP A 618 -2.42 21.51 -30.39
CA ASP A 618 -2.26 22.82 -31.05
C ASP A 618 -1.45 23.80 -30.19
N ASP A 619 -1.43 23.60 -28.87
CA ASP A 619 -0.78 24.52 -27.93
C ASP A 619 0.68 24.11 -27.61
N SER A 620 1.04 22.84 -27.77
CA SER A 620 2.39 22.35 -27.47
C SER A 620 2.85 21.16 -28.35
N PRO A 621 3.05 21.39 -29.66
CA PRO A 621 3.45 20.32 -30.59
C PRO A 621 4.79 19.66 -30.20
N GLN A 622 5.66 20.39 -29.52
CA GLN A 622 6.97 19.88 -29.07
C GLN A 622 6.81 18.86 -27.95
N THR A 623 5.94 19.13 -26.97
CA THR A 623 5.63 18.20 -25.88
C THR A 623 5.07 16.87 -26.43
N TYR A 624 4.17 16.94 -27.40
CA TYR A 624 3.66 15.75 -28.05
C TYR A 624 4.73 14.96 -28.79
N ALA A 625 5.64 15.63 -29.45
CA ALA A 625 6.75 14.97 -30.11
C ALA A 625 7.62 14.22 -29.09
N LEU A 626 7.83 14.78 -27.90
CA LEU A 626 8.57 14.12 -26.81
C LEU A 626 7.81 12.89 -26.29
N TYR A 627 6.53 13.01 -25.99
CA TYR A 627 5.73 11.87 -25.56
C TYR A 627 5.68 10.77 -26.64
N LYS A 628 5.46 11.14 -27.89
CA LYS A 628 5.47 10.18 -28.99
C LYS A 628 6.78 9.40 -29.07
N ARG A 629 7.92 10.07 -28.89
CA ARG A 629 9.25 9.40 -28.87
C ARG A 629 9.36 8.48 -27.66
N LEU A 630 9.00 8.95 -26.47
CA LEU A 630 9.06 8.18 -25.23
C LEU A 630 8.19 6.91 -25.32
N PHE A 631 6.94 7.03 -25.73
CA PHE A 631 6.02 5.90 -25.82
C PHE A 631 6.35 4.96 -26.97
N THR A 632 6.84 5.49 -28.10
CA THR A 632 7.38 4.66 -29.19
C THR A 632 8.58 3.86 -28.72
N PHE A 633 9.50 4.50 -27.99
CA PHE A 633 10.66 3.82 -27.40
C PHE A 633 10.24 2.71 -26.45
N ARG A 634 9.30 2.99 -25.52
CA ARG A 634 8.75 2.00 -24.59
C ARG A 634 8.14 0.80 -25.35
N LYS A 635 7.35 1.04 -26.39
CA LYS A 635 6.73 0.01 -27.23
C LYS A 635 7.76 -0.86 -27.96
N GLN A 636 8.84 -0.26 -28.45
CA GLN A 636 9.91 -0.97 -29.16
C GLN A 636 10.84 -1.76 -28.23
N ASN A 637 10.84 -1.44 -26.93
CA ASN A 637 11.69 -2.04 -25.92
C ASN A 637 10.83 -2.64 -24.79
N PRO A 638 10.27 -3.85 -25.01
CA PRO A 638 9.26 -4.44 -24.12
C PRO A 638 9.76 -4.69 -22.69
N GLU A 639 11.06 -4.74 -22.46
CA GLU A 639 11.63 -4.82 -21.12
C GLU A 639 11.22 -3.62 -20.24
N PHE A 640 10.98 -2.43 -20.79
CA PHE A 640 10.50 -1.26 -20.04
C PHE A 640 9.02 -1.33 -19.70
N ALA A 641 8.26 -2.17 -20.39
CA ALA A 641 6.87 -2.44 -20.03
C ALA A 641 6.74 -3.67 -19.10
N ARG A 642 7.42 -4.78 -19.43
CA ARG A 642 7.15 -6.10 -18.86
C ARG A 642 8.28 -6.65 -18.00
N GLY A 643 9.50 -6.10 -18.10
CA GLY A 643 10.67 -6.57 -17.34
C GLY A 643 10.57 -6.28 -15.83
N GLU A 644 11.33 -7.00 -15.04
CA GLU A 644 11.49 -6.74 -13.62
C GLU A 644 12.15 -5.38 -13.39
N ILE A 645 11.65 -4.62 -12.44
CA ILE A 645 12.22 -3.34 -12.00
C ILE A 645 13.27 -3.63 -10.93
N VAL A 646 14.51 -3.19 -11.15
CA VAL A 646 15.59 -3.37 -10.19
C VAL A 646 16.27 -2.02 -9.95
N LEU A 647 16.06 -1.45 -8.76
CA LEU A 647 16.61 -0.14 -8.37
C LEU A 647 17.79 -0.25 -7.41
N THR A 648 17.95 -1.39 -6.72
CA THR A 648 18.96 -1.59 -5.67
C THR A 648 20.33 -2.01 -6.21
N ASP A 649 20.37 -2.68 -7.37
CA ASP A 649 21.58 -3.26 -7.94
C ASP A 649 22.38 -2.27 -8.80
N ILE A 650 21.96 -1.02 -8.88
CA ILE A 650 22.59 0.06 -9.62
C ILE A 650 22.65 1.33 -8.79
N SER A 651 23.75 2.06 -8.89
CA SER A 651 23.92 3.35 -8.21
C SER A 651 24.63 4.35 -9.10
N SER A 652 24.38 5.65 -8.82
CA SER A 652 25.07 6.80 -9.36
C SER A 652 25.79 7.53 -8.23
N ASP A 653 27.02 7.97 -8.43
CA ASP A 653 27.73 8.86 -7.49
C ASP A 653 27.22 10.31 -7.54
N ASN A 654 26.46 10.65 -8.58
CA ASN A 654 25.80 11.95 -8.72
C ASN A 654 24.34 11.89 -8.27
N ARG A 655 23.99 12.65 -7.25
CA ARG A 655 22.63 12.69 -6.69
C ARG A 655 21.55 13.24 -7.64
N GLN A 656 21.94 13.97 -8.69
CA GLN A 656 21.00 14.52 -9.68
C GLN A 656 20.67 13.55 -10.81
N VAL A 657 21.27 12.34 -10.79
CA VAL A 657 21.04 11.32 -11.82
C VAL A 657 20.29 10.13 -11.23
N PHE A 658 19.06 9.93 -11.69
CA PHE A 658 18.28 8.73 -11.42
C PHE A 658 18.87 7.57 -12.21
N SER A 659 18.98 6.39 -11.58
CA SER A 659 19.49 5.18 -12.20
C SER A 659 18.63 3.98 -11.85
N GLY A 660 18.32 3.15 -12.85
CA GLY A 660 17.56 1.92 -12.64
C GLY A 660 17.80 0.86 -13.73
N LEU A 661 17.48 -0.38 -13.42
CA LEU A 661 17.57 -1.51 -14.34
C LEU A 661 16.19 -2.07 -14.65
N ARG A 662 16.06 -2.61 -15.89
CA ARG A 662 14.93 -3.45 -16.30
C ARG A 662 15.48 -4.79 -16.77
N LYS A 663 15.00 -5.89 -16.15
CA LYS A 663 15.46 -7.25 -16.48
C LYS A 663 14.33 -8.05 -17.12
N MET A 664 14.55 -8.65 -18.29
CA MET A 664 13.58 -9.51 -18.97
C MET A 664 14.30 -10.67 -19.66
N GLY A 665 14.21 -11.87 -19.08
CA GLY A 665 15.02 -13.02 -19.50
C GLY A 665 16.51 -12.71 -19.34
N SER A 666 17.29 -12.92 -20.42
CA SER A 666 18.71 -12.59 -20.46
C SER A 666 19.01 -11.09 -20.72
N ARG A 667 17.99 -10.28 -21.00
CA ARG A 667 18.16 -8.85 -21.29
C ARG A 667 18.18 -8.05 -20.00
N THR A 668 19.19 -7.22 -19.85
CA THR A 668 19.24 -6.18 -18.81
C THR A 668 19.42 -4.84 -19.51
N SER A 669 18.53 -3.89 -19.24
CA SER A 669 18.61 -2.52 -19.74
C SER A 669 18.83 -1.56 -18.59
N VAL A 670 19.72 -0.60 -18.81
CA VAL A 670 20.04 0.49 -17.87
C VAL A 670 19.30 1.73 -18.33
N ALA A 671 18.65 2.41 -17.43
CA ALA A 671 18.10 3.74 -17.66
C ALA A 671 18.73 4.75 -16.70
N LEU A 672 19.17 5.87 -17.25
CA LEU A 672 19.76 7.00 -16.52
C LEU A 672 19.01 8.26 -16.91
N ILE A 673 18.49 8.99 -15.93
CA ILE A 673 17.71 10.21 -16.16
C ILE A 673 18.33 11.34 -15.34
N SER A 674 18.76 12.44 -16.00
CA SER A 674 19.22 13.64 -15.34
C SER A 674 18.04 14.50 -14.89
N PHE A 675 18.08 14.95 -13.65
CA PHE A 675 17.16 15.95 -13.09
C PHE A 675 17.83 17.31 -12.90
N SER A 676 19.01 17.48 -13.45
CA SER A 676 19.78 18.73 -13.41
C SER A 676 19.54 19.58 -14.65
N ASP A 677 19.53 20.87 -14.49
CA ASP A 677 19.56 21.88 -15.55
C ASP A 677 20.96 22.11 -16.15
N LYS A 678 21.96 21.34 -15.68
CA LYS A 678 23.37 21.41 -16.10
C LYS A 678 23.80 20.08 -16.72
N VAL A 679 24.95 20.13 -17.39
CA VAL A 679 25.66 18.92 -17.85
C VAL A 679 26.21 18.21 -16.61
N GLU A 680 25.85 16.94 -16.46
CA GLU A 680 26.26 16.11 -15.32
C GLU A 680 27.14 14.97 -15.79
N THR A 681 28.27 14.78 -15.11
CA THR A 681 29.09 13.57 -15.29
C THR A 681 28.97 12.71 -14.05
N THR A 682 28.76 11.41 -14.23
CA THR A 682 28.55 10.48 -13.15
C THR A 682 29.22 9.13 -13.42
N THR A 683 29.65 8.49 -12.35
CA THR A 683 30.07 7.09 -12.34
C THR A 683 28.87 6.22 -11.95
N ILE A 684 28.52 5.29 -12.81
CA ILE A 684 27.48 4.29 -12.56
C ILE A 684 28.14 3.00 -12.11
N THR A 685 27.63 2.43 -11.02
CA THR A 685 28.04 1.12 -10.51
C THR A 685 26.87 0.16 -10.57
N ILE A 686 27.07 -1.02 -11.18
CA ILE A 686 26.09 -2.12 -11.23
C ILE A 686 26.68 -3.28 -10.46
N THR A 687 25.98 -3.72 -9.39
CA THR A 687 26.42 -4.83 -8.55
C THR A 687 25.98 -6.19 -9.12
N GLY A 688 26.83 -7.21 -8.98
CA GLY A 688 26.48 -8.59 -9.31
C GLY A 688 26.48 -8.94 -10.81
N SER A 689 26.95 -8.05 -11.69
CA SER A 689 27.08 -8.35 -13.12
C SER A 689 28.34 -7.74 -13.71
N PRO A 690 29.15 -8.47 -14.48
CA PRO A 690 30.28 -7.90 -15.23
C PRO A 690 29.73 -7.15 -16.45
N VAL A 691 29.03 -6.06 -16.23
CA VAL A 691 28.45 -5.27 -17.31
C VAL A 691 29.53 -4.46 -18.01
N GLN A 692 29.73 -4.72 -19.30
CA GLN A 692 30.47 -3.78 -20.13
C GLN A 692 29.61 -2.57 -20.46
N ALA A 693 30.20 -1.38 -20.45
CA ALA A 693 29.51 -0.14 -20.82
C ALA A 693 29.08 -0.21 -22.30
N VAL A 694 27.80 -0.34 -22.56
CA VAL A 694 27.22 -0.35 -23.90
C VAL A 694 26.79 1.05 -24.29
N ALA A 695 26.84 1.36 -25.58
CA ALA A 695 26.30 2.58 -26.13
C ALA A 695 24.86 2.82 -25.64
N MET A 696 24.59 4.03 -25.14
CA MET A 696 23.28 4.43 -24.63
C MET A 696 22.60 5.38 -25.62
N THR A 697 21.32 5.23 -25.78
CA THR A 697 20.50 6.05 -26.67
C THR A 697 19.68 7.04 -25.84
N ASP A 698 19.69 8.28 -26.22
CA ASP A 698 18.79 9.29 -25.69
C ASP A 698 17.37 9.04 -26.22
N VAL A 699 16.45 8.83 -25.31
CA VAL A 699 15.05 8.48 -25.62
C VAL A 699 14.35 9.57 -26.41
N TYR A 700 14.67 10.82 -26.18
CA TYR A 700 14.02 11.98 -26.81
C TYR A 700 14.63 12.40 -28.14
N THR A 701 15.93 12.25 -28.30
CA THR A 701 16.65 12.72 -29.49
C THR A 701 17.12 11.61 -30.43
N GLY A 702 17.21 10.38 -29.90
CA GLY A 702 17.83 9.26 -30.59
C GLY A 702 19.36 9.31 -30.68
N ARG A 703 19.98 10.33 -30.09
CA ARG A 703 21.45 10.49 -30.06
C ARG A 703 22.09 9.36 -29.25
N VAL A 704 23.16 8.80 -29.78
CA VAL A 704 23.93 7.76 -29.09
C VAL A 704 25.06 8.40 -28.29
N VAL A 705 25.15 8.01 -27.00
CA VAL A 705 26.20 8.37 -26.08
C VAL A 705 27.02 7.12 -25.76
N LYS A 706 28.33 7.21 -25.78
CA LYS A 706 29.24 6.11 -25.43
C LYS A 706 29.80 6.35 -24.02
N PRO A 707 29.41 5.54 -23.04
CA PRO A 707 30.02 5.58 -21.71
C PRO A 707 31.49 5.14 -21.76
N VAL A 708 32.26 5.59 -20.79
CA VAL A 708 33.67 5.22 -20.64
C VAL A 708 33.79 4.16 -19.53
N PRO A 709 34.19 2.92 -19.82
CA PRO A 709 34.42 1.91 -18.79
C PRO A 709 35.48 2.38 -17.78
N THR A 710 35.21 2.21 -16.48
CA THR A 710 36.11 2.56 -15.39
C THR A 710 36.49 1.36 -14.51
N GLY A 711 35.84 0.21 -14.69
CA GLY A 711 36.10 -1.03 -13.96
C GLY A 711 35.04 -2.10 -14.26
N ALA A 712 35.17 -3.26 -13.64
CA ALA A 712 34.17 -4.31 -13.74
C ALA A 712 32.84 -3.83 -13.14
N GLY A 713 31.79 -3.76 -13.96
CA GLY A 713 30.48 -3.26 -13.53
C GLY A 713 30.41 -1.75 -13.30
N THR A 714 31.44 -0.99 -13.67
CA THR A 714 31.46 0.47 -13.49
C THR A 714 31.78 1.19 -14.79
N PHE A 715 31.10 2.31 -15.03
CA PHE A 715 31.37 3.19 -16.18
C PHE A 715 31.03 4.64 -15.87
N MET A 716 31.71 5.53 -16.54
CA MET A 716 31.45 6.96 -16.47
C MET A 716 30.65 7.42 -17.68
N VAL A 717 29.67 8.28 -17.45
CA VAL A 717 28.82 8.85 -18.51
C VAL A 717 28.52 10.31 -18.25
N THR A 718 28.41 11.09 -19.32
CA THR A 718 27.99 12.50 -19.26
C THR A 718 26.59 12.63 -19.84
N LEU A 719 25.70 13.25 -19.06
CA LEU A 719 24.32 13.55 -19.45
C LEU A 719 24.16 15.06 -19.67
N SER A 720 23.43 15.41 -20.71
CA SER A 720 22.90 16.77 -20.92
C SER A 720 21.79 17.09 -19.92
N PRO A 721 21.38 18.36 -19.76
CA PRO A 721 20.27 18.74 -18.92
C PRO A 721 19.01 17.91 -19.24
N PHE A 722 18.38 17.35 -18.20
CA PHE A 722 17.15 16.56 -18.25
C PHE A 722 17.14 15.42 -19.26
N GLN A 723 18.31 14.92 -19.63
CA GLN A 723 18.45 13.83 -20.60
C GLN A 723 18.04 12.48 -20.02
N ALA A 724 17.38 11.66 -20.81
CA ALA A 724 17.05 10.26 -20.51
C ALA A 724 17.81 9.32 -21.43
N LEU A 725 18.82 8.62 -20.89
CA LEU A 725 19.66 7.66 -21.60
C LEU A 725 19.27 6.23 -21.26
N VAL A 726 19.16 5.39 -22.26
CA VAL A 726 18.92 3.96 -22.13
C VAL A 726 19.95 3.16 -22.89
N GLY A 727 20.54 2.16 -22.25
CA GLY A 727 21.47 1.22 -22.86
C GLY A 727 21.16 -0.21 -22.48
N ARG A 728 21.44 -1.15 -23.39
CA ARG A 728 21.38 -2.58 -23.08
C ARG A 728 22.75 -3.06 -22.62
N THR A 729 22.76 -3.87 -21.58
CA THR A 729 23.99 -4.57 -21.19
C THR A 729 24.06 -5.89 -21.95
N SER A 730 25.17 -6.15 -22.64
CA SER A 730 25.43 -7.49 -23.13
C SER A 730 25.95 -8.34 -21.96
N LEU A 731 25.28 -9.44 -21.67
CA LEU A 731 25.92 -10.57 -21.03
C LEU A 731 26.62 -11.31 -22.17
N ASP A 732 27.95 -11.18 -22.30
CA ASP A 732 28.75 -12.06 -23.11
C ASP A 732 28.82 -13.44 -22.46
#